data_5ca8ef9e14b0c3fa207d237a9e4b9cc8
#
_entry.id   5ca8ef9e14b0c3fa207d237a9e4b9cc8
#
_cell.length_a   1.000
_cell.length_b   1.000
_cell.length_c   1.000
_cell.angle_alpha   90.00
_cell.angle_beta   90.00
_cell.angle_gamma   90.00
#
_symmetry.space_group_name_H-M   'P 1'
#
loop_
_entity.id
_entity.type
_entity.pdbx_description
1 polymer ?
#
loop_
_entity_poly.entity_id
_entity_poly.type
_entity_poly.pdbx_seq_one_letter_code
_entity_poly.pdbx_strand_id
1 'polypeptide(L)'
;MPSPPSHWSERLLEFDRIREILLAYCRSELGRQRVAQLAPSSEAAWISRQQNLADEIRHLLQAGGNFEFHGLTDCRELLKKARIAGAALEIAELREVLTLADRADEWRAIALNPPVQLEGGWAATRELSQQLADFTLLLRFFRGKLLPDGTLDDRASPELARIRREIEKQKREIQTSLRSYLRHLAEGGTVQDELITIRGERFVIPVKIEQKRRVNGVVHGASSSGQTVFIEPLETIEQNNELVRLLDEENGEIHRILLDMTGRIGEQAALEQAAEILAEIELQFAKAKFARDYQCVRPAINVDPAALGRVLADSDTSQSSDATPSNHQITNSQNHEMPSPSAEGGHVHVRLIDARHPVLERNLKVRGGHIVPMSLTLEGSARQLIISGPNTGGKTVALKTVGLLVLMAQSGIPVPAESAELPVFDSVFADIGDYQSIEQNLSTFSAHVSNIDFISKTATPDSLVLLDELGSATDPEEGAALAVAIAKYFLGLGATSIVSTHHTSLKVYAANMPGVVNAAVGFDEKTLQPTYELKVGVPGASAGINIAQRLGLNPQIIAAARQRLAGQTQDIARFLDQLHQRLDAVEREREELRRREQEIAREKSRLELAGMKEQRQQVREMENKLESLLRDFEYRAREAVNAVEERAAAQKLSKVAERRISSLRREFKEQFDSTVVAHRSGADRGDPNARPGEVKYVSEGDTVRLKTLGRDAVVKRRIDENTFEVEAGIMKMRVPRDDIASVVKAAAAEKAVSPVAAARARGISVSLKNEDDLNVPTEINVIGQTVDDATREVEKFVDRAFLAGMPRVRVVHGSGMGILRKALRQFLKSHPHVATVSEPPQNEGGAGATVVELRV
;
A
#
# COMPACT_ATOMS: atom_id res chain seq x y z
N MET A 1 29.06 -20.99 -17.75
CA MET A 1 28.60 -21.73 -16.57
C MET A 1 27.08 -21.62 -16.50
N PRO A 2 26.33 -22.69 -16.24
CA PRO A 2 24.90 -22.59 -16.13
C PRO A 2 24.54 -21.66 -14.96
N SER A 3 23.51 -20.83 -15.15
CA SER A 3 23.02 -19.87 -14.19
C SER A 3 22.73 -20.53 -12.82
N PRO A 4 22.96 -19.85 -11.70
CA PRO A 4 22.74 -20.45 -10.39
C PRO A 4 21.28 -20.91 -10.22
N PRO A 5 21.05 -21.99 -9.47
CA PRO A 5 19.77 -22.67 -9.33
C PRO A 5 18.62 -21.84 -8.75
N SER A 6 18.90 -20.74 -8.11
CA SER A 6 17.91 -19.80 -7.58
C SER A 6 16.93 -19.28 -8.66
N HIS A 7 17.39 -18.99 -9.86
CA HIS A 7 16.55 -18.50 -10.96
C HIS A 7 15.51 -19.53 -11.43
N TRP A 8 15.81 -20.81 -11.29
CA TRP A 8 14.90 -21.85 -11.74
C TRP A 8 13.72 -22.03 -10.79
N SER A 9 13.96 -21.99 -9.47
CA SER A 9 12.90 -22.05 -8.47
C SER A 9 11.99 -20.82 -8.56
N GLU A 10 12.53 -19.63 -8.82
CA GLU A 10 11.72 -18.42 -9.02
C GLU A 10 10.70 -18.58 -10.16
N ARG A 11 11.13 -19.15 -11.30
CA ARG A 11 10.26 -19.39 -12.46
C ARG A 11 9.18 -20.45 -12.17
N LEU A 12 9.54 -21.56 -11.52
CA LEU A 12 8.61 -22.62 -11.15
C LEU A 12 7.54 -22.12 -10.15
N LEU A 13 7.94 -21.21 -9.27
CA LEU A 13 7.09 -20.58 -8.27
C LEU A 13 6.36 -19.33 -8.80
N GLU A 14 6.49 -19.03 -10.09
CA GLU A 14 5.81 -17.92 -10.77
C GLU A 14 6.19 -16.52 -10.25
N PHE A 15 7.38 -16.36 -9.68
CA PHE A 15 7.85 -15.06 -9.19
C PHE A 15 8.03 -14.04 -10.34
N ASP A 16 8.35 -14.50 -11.54
CA ASP A 16 8.37 -13.64 -12.73
C ASP A 16 7.02 -12.98 -13.01
N ARG A 17 5.92 -13.71 -12.72
CA ARG A 17 4.56 -13.16 -12.85
C ARG A 17 4.29 -12.05 -11.85
N ILE A 18 4.90 -12.12 -10.67
CA ILE A 18 4.82 -11.02 -9.68
C ILE A 18 5.55 -9.79 -10.20
N ARG A 19 6.75 -9.97 -10.81
CA ARG A 19 7.44 -8.86 -11.49
C ARG A 19 6.55 -8.25 -12.57
N GLU A 20 5.89 -9.06 -13.41
CA GLU A 20 4.95 -8.58 -14.44
C GLU A 20 3.78 -7.78 -13.83
N ILE A 21 3.23 -8.24 -12.71
CA ILE A 21 2.16 -7.51 -12.01
C ILE A 21 2.68 -6.17 -11.48
N LEU A 22 3.86 -6.13 -10.87
CA LEU A 22 4.47 -4.92 -10.36
C LEU A 22 4.83 -3.92 -11.46
N LEU A 23 5.27 -4.40 -12.63
CA LEU A 23 5.54 -3.56 -13.81
C LEU A 23 4.32 -2.74 -14.25
N ALA A 24 3.10 -3.28 -14.06
CA ALA A 24 1.88 -2.55 -14.41
C ALA A 24 1.65 -1.29 -13.53
N TYR A 25 2.23 -1.23 -12.35
CA TYR A 25 2.16 -0.07 -11.46
C TYR A 25 3.25 0.98 -11.72
N CYS A 26 4.31 0.63 -12.47
CA CYS A 26 5.38 1.55 -12.82
C CYS A 26 4.99 2.46 -13.99
N ARG A 27 5.37 3.73 -13.89
CA ARG A 27 5.12 4.75 -14.89
C ARG A 27 6.39 5.16 -15.64
N SER A 28 7.57 5.01 -15.02
CA SER A 28 8.85 5.35 -15.60
C SER A 28 9.60 4.14 -16.14
N GLU A 29 10.58 4.39 -16.98
CA GLU A 29 11.51 3.37 -17.44
C GLU A 29 12.45 2.91 -16.31
N LEU A 30 12.91 3.83 -15.47
CA LEU A 30 13.76 3.54 -14.31
C LEU A 30 13.10 2.57 -13.35
N GLY A 31 11.84 2.82 -12.97
CA GLY A 31 11.09 1.93 -12.11
C GLY A 31 10.87 0.55 -12.72
N ARG A 32 10.58 0.47 -14.02
CA ARG A 32 10.44 -0.81 -14.73
C ARG A 32 11.74 -1.62 -14.72
N GLN A 33 12.89 -0.98 -14.97
CA GLN A 33 14.18 -1.63 -14.86
C GLN A 33 14.46 -2.12 -13.43
N ARG A 34 14.11 -1.33 -12.43
CA ARG A 34 14.28 -1.69 -11.02
C ARG A 34 13.41 -2.89 -10.62
N VAL A 35 12.15 -2.94 -11.08
CA VAL A 35 11.27 -4.11 -10.88
C VAL A 35 11.83 -5.36 -11.57
N ALA A 36 12.37 -5.22 -12.78
CA ALA A 36 12.98 -6.35 -13.50
C ALA A 36 14.19 -6.95 -12.77
N GLN A 37 14.93 -6.14 -12.03
CA GLN A 37 16.08 -6.55 -11.20
C GLN A 37 15.71 -7.05 -9.81
N LEU A 38 14.42 -7.00 -9.44
CA LEU A 38 13.96 -7.42 -8.13
C LEU A 38 14.21 -8.92 -7.92
N ALA A 39 14.93 -9.27 -6.87
CA ALA A 39 15.27 -10.63 -6.49
C ALA A 39 15.09 -10.82 -4.97
N PRO A 40 14.78 -12.03 -4.51
CA PRO A 40 14.75 -12.35 -3.09
C PRO A 40 16.17 -12.26 -2.49
N SER A 41 16.23 -11.89 -1.21
CA SER A 41 17.47 -11.79 -0.42
C SER A 41 17.37 -12.68 0.80
N SER A 42 18.51 -13.21 1.25
CA SER A 42 18.64 -13.91 2.53
C SER A 42 19.12 -12.98 3.66
N GLU A 43 19.33 -11.69 3.39
CA GLU A 43 19.77 -10.72 4.38
C GLU A 43 18.59 -10.12 5.13
N ALA A 44 18.35 -10.51 6.38
CA ALA A 44 17.21 -10.06 7.17
C ALA A 44 17.13 -8.53 7.35
N ALA A 45 18.28 -7.86 7.49
CA ALA A 45 18.37 -6.42 7.62
C ALA A 45 17.88 -5.71 6.33
N TRP A 46 18.29 -6.19 5.17
CA TRP A 46 17.84 -5.69 3.87
C TRP A 46 16.34 -5.92 3.68
N ILE A 47 15.85 -7.14 3.98
CA ILE A 47 14.42 -7.48 3.87
C ILE A 47 13.59 -6.54 4.75
N SER A 48 13.99 -6.36 6.02
CA SER A 48 13.29 -5.48 6.96
C SER A 48 13.27 -4.03 6.47
N ARG A 49 14.40 -3.54 5.93
CA ARG A 49 14.47 -2.20 5.34
C ARG A 49 13.52 -2.04 4.14
N GLN A 50 13.47 -3.04 3.25
CA GLN A 50 12.56 -3.03 2.11
C GLN A 50 11.09 -3.04 2.53
N GLN A 51 10.75 -3.82 3.55
CA GLN A 51 9.39 -3.86 4.10
C GLN A 51 9.02 -2.52 4.77
N ASN A 52 9.96 -1.89 5.50
CA ASN A 52 9.72 -0.58 6.09
C ASN A 52 9.42 0.46 5.02
N LEU A 53 10.24 0.51 3.95
CA LEU A 53 10.03 1.43 2.83
C LEU A 53 8.65 1.22 2.18
N ALA A 54 8.28 -0.02 1.88
CA ALA A 54 6.99 -0.33 1.27
C ALA A 54 5.81 0.06 2.17
N ASP A 55 5.94 -0.14 3.48
CA ASP A 55 4.91 0.17 4.48
C ASP A 55 4.75 1.69 4.67
N GLU A 56 5.87 2.43 4.75
CA GLU A 56 5.86 3.88 4.83
C GLU A 56 5.20 4.51 3.61
N ILE A 57 5.51 4.03 2.41
CA ILE A 57 4.85 4.49 1.17
C ILE A 57 3.37 4.08 1.15
N ARG A 58 3.00 2.92 1.68
CA ARG A 58 1.59 2.51 1.81
C ARG A 58 0.82 3.48 2.70
N HIS A 59 1.37 3.87 3.84
CA HIS A 59 0.78 4.88 4.74
C HIS A 59 0.68 6.26 4.07
N LEU A 60 1.69 6.66 3.29
CA LEU A 60 1.62 7.89 2.49
C LEU A 60 0.44 7.85 1.51
N LEU A 61 0.27 6.75 0.77
CA LEU A 61 -0.85 6.58 -0.17
C LEU A 61 -2.21 6.57 0.54
N GLN A 62 -2.32 5.93 1.70
CA GLN A 62 -3.55 5.91 2.51
C GLN A 62 -3.91 7.30 3.04
N ALA A 63 -2.91 8.11 3.39
CA ALA A 63 -3.08 9.49 3.80
C ALA A 63 -3.36 10.47 2.62
N GLY A 64 -3.51 9.94 1.40
CA GLY A 64 -3.79 10.73 0.18
C GLY A 64 -2.56 11.36 -0.46
N GLY A 65 -1.34 11.06 0.02
CA GLY A 65 -0.09 11.47 -0.63
C GLY A 65 0.15 10.67 -1.92
N ASN A 66 0.75 11.30 -2.90
CA ASN A 66 1.15 10.64 -4.15
C ASN A 66 2.40 11.32 -4.70
N PHE A 67 3.08 10.65 -5.63
CA PHE A 67 4.19 11.21 -6.38
C PHE A 67 4.11 10.79 -7.85
N GLU A 68 4.47 11.69 -8.76
CA GLU A 68 4.35 11.48 -10.20
C GLU A 68 5.70 11.09 -10.80
N PHE A 69 5.76 9.90 -11.38
CA PHE A 69 6.96 9.34 -12.02
C PHE A 69 6.95 9.49 -13.55
N HIS A 70 5.92 10.12 -14.11
CA HIS A 70 5.83 10.25 -15.56
C HIS A 70 6.95 11.12 -16.13
N GLY A 71 7.52 10.69 -17.25
CA GLY A 71 8.58 11.40 -17.93
C GLY A 71 10.00 11.12 -17.43
N LEU A 72 10.17 10.26 -16.42
CA LEU A 72 11.48 9.76 -16.02
C LEU A 72 11.97 8.69 -16.99
N THR A 73 13.05 8.99 -17.68
CA THR A 73 13.77 8.09 -18.61
C THR A 73 15.10 7.65 -18.00
N ASP A 74 15.72 6.63 -18.56
CA ASP A 74 17.06 6.21 -18.15
C ASP A 74 18.12 7.16 -18.75
N CYS A 75 18.54 8.13 -17.96
CA CYS A 75 19.50 9.14 -18.36
C CYS A 75 20.98 8.72 -18.18
N ARG A 76 21.28 7.47 -17.75
CA ARG A 76 22.67 7.06 -17.44
C ARG A 76 23.62 7.21 -18.63
N GLU A 77 23.19 6.86 -19.84
CA GLU A 77 24.00 7.05 -21.04
C GLU A 77 24.18 8.52 -21.39
N LEU A 78 23.16 9.35 -21.18
CA LEU A 78 23.24 10.80 -21.37
C LEU A 78 24.20 11.44 -20.37
N LEU A 79 24.21 11.00 -19.12
CA LEU A 79 25.14 11.45 -18.11
C LEU A 79 26.60 11.06 -18.43
N LYS A 80 26.82 9.85 -19.00
CA LYS A 80 28.12 9.45 -19.50
C LYS A 80 28.57 10.33 -20.69
N LYS A 81 27.67 10.58 -21.65
CA LYS A 81 27.91 11.47 -22.79
C LYS A 81 28.26 12.89 -22.31
N ALA A 82 27.56 13.41 -21.31
CA ALA A 82 27.79 14.74 -20.77
C ALA A 82 29.16 14.94 -20.11
N ARG A 83 29.82 13.86 -19.68
CA ARG A 83 31.19 13.90 -19.11
C ARG A 83 32.28 13.87 -20.16
N ILE A 84 31.94 13.61 -21.43
CA ILE A 84 32.93 13.60 -22.51
C ILE A 84 33.24 15.03 -22.90
N ALA A 85 34.50 15.43 -22.83
CA ALA A 85 34.93 16.77 -23.21
C ALA A 85 34.59 17.06 -24.70
N GLY A 86 33.88 18.15 -24.93
CA GLY A 86 33.44 18.57 -26.28
C GLY A 86 32.18 17.87 -26.80
N ALA A 87 31.56 16.97 -26.02
CA ALA A 87 30.26 16.45 -26.39
C ALA A 87 29.16 17.45 -26.01
N ALA A 88 28.16 17.62 -26.87
CA ALA A 88 26.96 18.39 -26.58
C ALA A 88 25.75 17.44 -26.53
N LEU A 89 24.92 17.61 -25.54
CA LEU A 89 23.59 17.01 -25.49
C LEU A 89 22.62 17.84 -26.32
N GLU A 90 21.70 17.18 -26.96
CA GLU A 90 20.59 17.83 -27.66
C GLU A 90 19.61 18.41 -26.64
N ILE A 91 18.78 19.36 -27.07
CA ILE A 91 17.78 20.01 -26.17
C ILE A 91 16.80 19.00 -25.57
N ALA A 92 16.39 17.98 -26.34
CA ALA A 92 15.56 16.90 -25.86
C ALA A 92 16.26 16.08 -24.75
N GLU A 93 17.54 15.70 -24.98
CA GLU A 93 18.38 14.99 -24.02
C GLU A 93 18.60 15.80 -22.72
N LEU A 94 18.85 17.11 -22.85
CA LEU A 94 18.96 18.02 -21.70
C LEU A 94 17.68 18.04 -20.87
N ARG A 95 16.52 18.08 -21.53
CA ARG A 95 15.21 18.09 -20.83
C ARG A 95 14.95 16.79 -20.07
N GLU A 96 15.34 15.65 -20.61
CA GLU A 96 15.24 14.36 -19.90
C GLU A 96 16.03 14.39 -18.60
N VAL A 97 17.29 14.85 -18.64
CA VAL A 97 18.13 14.96 -17.45
C VAL A 97 17.58 15.99 -16.45
N LEU A 98 17.05 17.11 -16.95
CA LEU A 98 16.45 18.13 -16.08
C LEU A 98 15.16 17.64 -15.45
N THR A 99 14.38 16.80 -16.13
CA THR A 99 13.20 16.15 -15.56
C THR A 99 13.60 15.25 -14.40
N LEU A 100 14.69 14.49 -14.54
CA LEU A 100 15.24 13.68 -13.43
C LEU A 100 15.61 14.54 -12.23
N ALA A 101 16.34 15.65 -12.46
CA ALA A 101 16.76 16.58 -11.41
C ALA A 101 15.55 17.23 -10.70
N ASP A 102 14.55 17.67 -11.46
CA ASP A 102 13.33 18.30 -10.95
C ASP A 102 12.53 17.32 -10.09
N ARG A 103 12.33 16.08 -10.57
CA ARG A 103 11.68 15.04 -9.81
C ARG A 103 12.45 14.63 -8.54
N ALA A 104 13.78 14.64 -8.60
CA ALA A 104 14.60 14.35 -7.42
C ALA A 104 14.44 15.43 -6.34
N ASP A 105 14.46 16.72 -6.72
CA ASP A 105 14.24 17.83 -5.78
C ASP A 105 12.80 17.81 -5.22
N GLU A 106 11.80 17.54 -6.06
CA GLU A 106 10.39 17.43 -5.64
C GLU A 106 10.21 16.30 -4.62
N TRP A 107 10.75 15.10 -4.93
CA TRP A 107 10.70 13.98 -4.00
C TRP A 107 11.47 14.26 -2.70
N ARG A 108 12.66 14.85 -2.80
CA ARG A 108 13.45 15.21 -1.64
C ARG A 108 12.68 16.14 -0.71
N ALA A 109 11.98 17.13 -1.26
CA ALA A 109 11.15 18.06 -0.48
C ALA A 109 10.03 17.33 0.27
N ILE A 110 9.33 16.39 -0.40
CA ILE A 110 8.28 15.54 0.19
C ILE A 110 8.87 14.65 1.28
N ALA A 111 9.98 13.98 0.99
CA ALA A 111 10.58 13.02 1.91
C ALA A 111 11.12 13.64 3.19
N LEU A 112 11.69 14.84 3.11
CA LEU A 112 12.18 15.58 4.27
C LEU A 112 11.05 16.21 5.09
N ASN A 113 9.98 16.65 4.43
CA ASN A 113 8.82 17.29 5.05
C ASN A 113 7.52 16.70 4.50
N PRO A 114 7.13 15.50 4.96
CA PRO A 114 5.93 14.84 4.44
C PRO A 114 4.69 15.73 4.68
N PRO A 115 3.78 15.81 3.67
CA PRO A 115 2.63 16.74 3.70
C PRO A 115 1.56 16.35 4.72
N VAL A 116 1.66 15.14 5.29
CA VAL A 116 0.71 14.56 6.26
C VAL A 116 1.47 13.93 7.43
N GLN A 117 0.85 13.94 8.62
CA GLN A 117 1.36 13.15 9.73
C GLN A 117 1.11 11.67 9.42
N LEU A 118 2.19 10.92 9.29
CA LEU A 118 2.15 9.49 8.96
C LEU A 118 2.11 8.67 10.24
N GLU A 119 1.07 7.90 10.43
CA GLU A 119 0.99 6.86 11.46
C GLU A 119 1.98 5.75 11.07
N GLY A 120 2.87 5.36 11.99
CA GLY A 120 3.84 4.28 11.75
C GLY A 120 5.27 4.72 11.41
N GLY A 121 5.52 6.02 11.23
CA GLY A 121 6.87 6.55 10.99
C GLY A 121 7.18 6.83 9.51
N TRP A 122 8.35 7.43 9.28
CA TRP A 122 8.85 7.87 7.97
C TRP A 122 10.39 7.84 7.94
N ALA A 123 10.98 6.95 8.71
CA ALA A 123 12.43 6.95 8.95
C ALA A 123 13.21 6.35 7.77
N ALA A 124 12.78 5.20 7.25
CA ALA A 124 13.48 4.52 6.17
C ALA A 124 13.45 5.30 4.86
N THR A 125 12.30 5.88 4.52
CA THR A 125 12.14 6.73 3.32
C THR A 125 12.94 8.02 3.46
N ARG A 126 12.94 8.64 4.64
CA ARG A 126 13.75 9.83 4.91
C ARG A 126 15.24 9.54 4.79
N GLU A 127 15.72 8.45 5.40
CA GLU A 127 17.13 8.03 5.33
C GLU A 127 17.58 7.79 3.89
N LEU A 128 16.78 7.07 3.08
CA LEU A 128 17.07 6.86 1.67
C LEU A 128 17.13 8.19 0.91
N SER A 129 16.17 9.08 1.16
CA SER A 129 16.02 10.34 0.44
C SER A 129 17.00 11.43 0.89
N GLN A 130 17.58 11.32 2.08
CA GLN A 130 18.68 12.22 2.52
C GLN A 130 19.93 12.11 1.65
N GLN A 131 20.08 10.99 0.93
CA GLN A 131 21.18 10.79 -0.01
C GLN A 131 20.99 11.55 -1.34
N LEU A 132 19.79 12.13 -1.59
CA LEU A 132 19.53 12.97 -2.76
C LEU A 132 20.21 14.32 -2.59
N ALA A 133 20.97 14.73 -3.59
CA ALA A 133 21.54 16.05 -3.66
C ALA A 133 20.44 17.11 -3.91
N ASP A 134 20.79 18.37 -3.67
CA ASP A 134 19.97 19.53 -3.99
C ASP A 134 20.32 20.03 -5.39
N PHE A 135 19.38 19.92 -6.32
CA PHE A 135 19.53 20.33 -7.70
C PHE A 135 18.96 21.72 -8.00
N THR A 136 18.52 22.46 -6.98
CA THR A 136 17.88 23.78 -7.12
C THR A 136 18.76 24.77 -7.92
N LEU A 137 20.10 24.77 -7.70
CA LEU A 137 21.01 25.65 -8.44
C LEU A 137 21.12 25.25 -9.91
N LEU A 138 21.18 23.95 -10.19
CA LEU A 138 21.19 23.42 -11.55
C LEU A 138 19.89 23.80 -12.27
N LEU A 139 18.75 23.48 -11.70
CA LEU A 139 17.44 23.79 -12.28
C LEU A 139 17.23 25.29 -12.49
N ARG A 140 17.69 26.13 -11.54
CA ARG A 140 17.64 27.58 -11.68
C ARG A 140 18.46 28.09 -12.85
N PHE A 141 19.62 27.49 -13.14
CA PHE A 141 20.44 27.86 -14.30
C PHE A 141 19.72 27.61 -15.62
N PHE A 142 18.97 26.50 -15.74
CA PHE A 142 18.26 26.14 -16.97
C PHE A 142 16.88 26.81 -17.10
N ARG A 143 16.36 27.35 -16.00
CA ARG A 143 14.99 27.90 -15.94
C ARG A 143 14.77 29.00 -16.99
N GLY A 144 13.80 28.78 -17.88
CA GLY A 144 13.42 29.75 -18.90
C GLY A 144 14.41 29.86 -20.06
N LYS A 145 15.39 28.94 -20.20
CA LYS A 145 16.33 28.90 -21.34
C LYS A 145 15.94 27.87 -22.40
N LEU A 146 15.21 26.81 -22.00
CA LEU A 146 14.74 25.76 -22.88
C LEU A 146 13.23 25.93 -23.10
N LEU A 147 12.81 26.03 -24.35
CA LEU A 147 11.38 26.16 -24.69
C LEU A 147 10.72 24.79 -24.90
N PRO A 148 9.38 24.69 -24.72
CA PRO A 148 8.65 23.45 -24.90
C PRO A 148 8.72 22.86 -26.32
N ASP A 149 8.92 23.72 -27.34
CA ASP A 149 9.01 23.36 -28.74
C ASP A 149 10.35 22.72 -29.13
N GLY A 150 11.28 22.59 -28.17
CA GLY A 150 12.60 22.03 -28.42
C GLY A 150 13.62 23.05 -28.95
N THR A 151 13.41 24.32 -28.75
CA THR A 151 14.36 25.38 -29.13
C THR A 151 14.92 26.10 -27.87
N LEU A 152 16.00 26.85 -28.03
CA LEU A 152 16.54 27.73 -27.00
C LEU A 152 15.80 29.07 -27.00
N ASP A 153 15.46 29.55 -25.77
CA ASP A 153 14.94 30.89 -25.59
C ASP A 153 16.06 31.94 -25.77
N ASP A 154 15.72 33.13 -26.17
CA ASP A 154 16.70 34.26 -26.29
C ASP A 154 17.41 34.60 -24.98
N ARG A 155 16.78 34.24 -23.81
CA ARG A 155 17.40 34.37 -22.48
C ARG A 155 18.53 33.39 -22.22
N ALA A 156 18.74 32.41 -23.13
CA ALA A 156 19.83 31.44 -22.96
C ALA A 156 21.20 32.13 -23.05
N SER A 157 21.35 33.14 -23.94
CA SER A 157 22.56 33.95 -24.07
C SER A 157 22.20 35.33 -24.61
N PRO A 158 22.82 36.41 -24.10
CA PRO A 158 22.67 37.76 -24.66
C PRO A 158 23.10 37.82 -26.14
N GLU A 159 24.10 36.99 -26.50
CA GLU A 159 24.62 36.92 -27.86
C GLU A 159 23.61 36.26 -28.81
N LEU A 160 22.98 35.17 -28.40
CA LEU A 160 21.90 34.55 -29.15
C LEU A 160 20.76 35.53 -29.42
N ALA A 161 20.36 36.28 -28.39
CA ALA A 161 19.33 37.29 -28.52
C ALA A 161 19.75 38.46 -29.48
N ARG A 162 21.04 38.78 -29.56
CA ARG A 162 21.57 39.76 -30.50
C ARG A 162 21.48 39.23 -31.93
N ILE A 163 22.02 38.03 -32.16
CA ILE A 163 22.06 37.40 -33.48
C ILE A 163 20.63 37.23 -34.03
N ARG A 164 19.69 36.75 -33.25
CA ARG A 164 18.28 36.56 -33.66
C ARG A 164 17.59 37.88 -34.04
N ARG A 165 17.90 38.98 -33.31
CA ARG A 165 17.39 40.29 -33.68
C ARG A 165 17.98 40.76 -34.99
N GLU A 166 19.25 40.46 -35.27
CA GLU A 166 19.92 40.80 -36.53
C GLU A 166 19.34 39.94 -37.69
N ILE A 167 19.12 38.66 -37.46
CA ILE A 167 18.44 37.77 -38.43
C ILE A 167 17.06 38.32 -38.82
N GLU A 168 16.24 38.68 -37.83
CA GLU A 168 14.90 39.23 -38.10
C GLU A 168 14.94 40.62 -38.76
N LYS A 169 15.94 41.41 -38.48
CA LYS A 169 16.21 42.67 -39.22
C LYS A 169 16.56 42.36 -40.66
N GLN A 170 17.52 41.48 -40.89
CA GLN A 170 18.02 41.10 -42.22
C GLN A 170 16.90 40.47 -43.09
N LYS A 171 16.07 39.59 -42.52
CA LYS A 171 14.89 39.06 -43.20
C LYS A 171 13.94 40.16 -43.67
N ARG A 172 13.68 41.18 -42.85
CA ARG A 172 12.82 42.29 -43.20
C ARG A 172 13.45 43.17 -44.30
N GLU A 173 14.77 43.38 -44.26
CA GLU A 173 15.48 44.13 -45.29
C GLU A 173 15.41 43.39 -46.63
N ILE A 174 15.67 42.06 -46.66
CA ILE A 174 15.55 41.22 -47.88
C ILE A 174 14.14 41.27 -48.43
N GLN A 175 13.13 41.09 -47.57
CA GLN A 175 11.70 41.14 -48.00
C GLN A 175 11.34 42.48 -48.59
N THR A 176 11.84 43.58 -48.04
CA THR A 176 11.61 44.94 -48.55
C THR A 176 12.28 45.13 -49.90
N SER A 177 13.54 44.72 -50.07
CA SER A 177 14.27 44.75 -51.35
C SER A 177 13.57 43.92 -52.40
N LEU A 178 13.18 42.67 -52.09
CA LEU A 178 12.46 41.80 -53.01
C LEU A 178 11.09 42.35 -53.40
N ARG A 179 10.34 42.94 -52.47
CA ARG A 179 9.03 43.58 -52.80
C ARG A 179 9.24 44.75 -53.72
N SER A 180 10.29 45.56 -53.53
CA SER A 180 10.64 46.67 -54.44
C SER A 180 10.99 46.17 -55.83
N TYR A 181 11.83 45.13 -55.92
CA TYR A 181 12.22 44.43 -57.13
C TYR A 181 11.02 43.81 -57.86
N LEU A 182 10.15 43.13 -57.18
CA LEU A 182 8.90 42.56 -57.70
C LEU A 182 7.99 43.61 -58.33
N ARG A 183 7.83 44.78 -57.69
CA ARG A 183 7.06 45.91 -58.24
C ARG A 183 7.61 46.37 -59.58
N HIS A 184 8.93 46.56 -59.69
CA HIS A 184 9.54 46.95 -60.95
C HIS A 184 9.36 45.87 -62.04
N LEU A 185 9.37 44.57 -61.67
CA LEU A 185 9.11 43.49 -62.62
C LEU A 185 7.64 43.41 -63.03
N ALA A 186 6.70 43.73 -62.13
CA ALA A 186 5.27 43.72 -62.35
C ALA A 186 4.87 44.86 -63.33
N GLU A 187 5.46 46.04 -63.18
CA GLU A 187 5.30 47.16 -64.13
C GLU A 187 5.76 46.77 -65.56
N GLY A 188 6.68 45.78 -65.65
CA GLY A 188 7.14 45.21 -66.94
C GLY A 188 6.30 44.00 -67.39
N GLY A 189 5.23 43.61 -66.78
CA GLY A 189 4.36 42.44 -67.11
C GLY A 189 4.98 41.06 -66.87
N THR A 190 6.04 40.97 -66.07
CA THR A 190 6.88 39.75 -65.93
C THR A 190 6.44 38.81 -64.79
N VAL A 191 5.77 39.30 -63.77
CA VAL A 191 5.35 38.52 -62.55
C VAL A 191 3.89 38.80 -62.28
N GLN A 192 3.07 37.74 -62.03
CA GLN A 192 1.61 37.84 -61.73
C GLN A 192 1.33 37.97 -60.25
N ASP A 193 2.22 37.51 -59.38
CA ASP A 193 2.03 37.51 -57.91
C ASP A 193 3.31 38.03 -57.19
N GLU A 194 3.14 38.90 -56.18
CA GLU A 194 4.22 39.37 -55.29
C GLU A 194 4.61 38.30 -54.23
N LEU A 195 4.86 37.06 -54.70
CA LEU A 195 5.15 35.94 -53.79
C LEU A 195 6.68 35.86 -53.56
N ILE A 196 7.05 35.95 -52.29
CA ILE A 196 8.42 35.69 -51.86
C ILE A 196 8.44 34.34 -51.11
N THR A 197 9.39 33.48 -51.43
CA THR A 197 9.54 32.17 -50.79
C THR A 197 10.99 31.94 -50.31
N ILE A 198 11.23 30.89 -49.50
CA ILE A 198 12.57 30.54 -49.01
C ILE A 198 12.95 29.21 -49.64
N ARG A 199 14.19 29.14 -50.13
CA ARG A 199 14.83 27.92 -50.64
C ARG A 199 16.29 27.87 -50.17
N GLY A 200 16.66 26.79 -49.43
CA GLY A 200 18.01 26.67 -48.93
C GLY A 200 18.46 27.89 -48.11
N GLU A 201 17.62 28.31 -47.14
CA GLU A 201 17.85 29.45 -46.23
C GLU A 201 17.96 30.82 -46.93
N ARG A 202 17.64 30.89 -48.22
CA ARG A 202 17.67 32.10 -49.03
C ARG A 202 16.29 32.53 -49.46
N PHE A 203 16.00 33.80 -49.40
CA PHE A 203 14.81 34.39 -49.96
C PHE A 203 14.93 34.45 -51.51
N VAL A 204 13.97 33.88 -52.19
CA VAL A 204 13.90 33.76 -53.63
C VAL A 204 12.51 34.16 -54.14
N ILE A 205 12.40 34.50 -55.42
CA ILE A 205 11.16 34.76 -56.09
C ILE A 205 10.80 33.63 -57.04
N PRO A 206 9.53 33.17 -57.07
CA PRO A 206 9.08 32.18 -58.06
C PRO A 206 8.83 32.88 -59.42
N VAL A 207 9.50 32.44 -60.45
CA VAL A 207 9.41 32.98 -61.79
C VAL A 207 9.01 31.85 -62.74
N LYS A 208 8.09 32.11 -63.70
CA LYS A 208 7.74 31.14 -64.74
C LYS A 208 8.98 30.85 -65.62
N ILE A 209 9.16 29.59 -65.98
CA ILE A 209 10.33 29.17 -66.74
C ILE A 209 10.55 29.93 -68.01
N GLU A 210 9.46 30.30 -68.70
CA GLU A 210 9.48 31.10 -69.95
C GLU A 210 10.04 32.50 -69.75
N GLN A 211 9.91 33.04 -68.51
CA GLN A 211 10.34 34.41 -68.18
C GLN A 211 11.69 34.44 -67.43
N LYS A 212 12.32 33.31 -67.28
CA LYS A 212 13.60 33.16 -66.54
C LYS A 212 14.68 34.14 -67.02
N ARG A 213 14.78 34.40 -68.33
CA ARG A 213 15.79 35.32 -68.95
C ARG A 213 15.55 36.79 -68.62
N ARG A 214 14.40 37.17 -68.07
CA ARG A 214 14.09 38.58 -67.72
C ARG A 214 14.45 38.92 -66.28
N VAL A 215 14.79 37.92 -65.48
CA VAL A 215 15.24 38.12 -64.09
C VAL A 215 16.72 37.81 -63.99
N ASN A 216 17.50 38.83 -63.69
CA ASN A 216 18.93 38.69 -63.46
C ASN A 216 19.12 38.08 -62.06
N GLY A 217 19.58 36.82 -61.92
CA GLY A 217 19.73 36.17 -60.62
C GLY A 217 20.21 34.74 -60.76
N VAL A 218 20.41 34.10 -59.62
CA VAL A 218 20.85 32.71 -59.45
C VAL A 218 19.63 31.82 -59.22
N VAL A 219 19.58 30.69 -59.97
CA VAL A 219 18.50 29.70 -59.81
C VAL A 219 18.79 28.72 -58.68
N HIS A 220 17.93 28.66 -57.70
CA HIS A 220 18.01 27.76 -56.50
C HIS A 220 17.11 26.53 -56.63
N GLY A 221 16.54 26.25 -57.77
CA GLY A 221 15.70 25.09 -58.03
C GLY A 221 14.48 25.39 -58.90
N ALA A 222 13.71 24.33 -59.18
CA ALA A 222 12.44 24.43 -59.91
C ALA A 222 11.31 23.78 -59.09
N SER A 223 10.08 24.13 -59.43
CA SER A 223 8.90 23.45 -58.86
C SER A 223 8.82 21.99 -59.31
N SER A 224 8.09 21.15 -58.66
CA SER A 224 7.90 19.73 -59.02
C SER A 224 7.30 19.56 -60.43
N SER A 225 6.53 20.52 -60.92
CA SER A 225 6.00 20.53 -62.28
C SER A 225 7.00 21.07 -63.32
N GLY A 226 8.15 21.63 -62.92
CA GLY A 226 9.16 22.26 -63.83
C GLY A 226 8.70 23.61 -64.42
N GLN A 227 7.45 24.08 -64.11
CA GLN A 227 6.91 25.30 -64.71
C GLN A 227 7.39 26.60 -64.03
N THR A 228 7.85 26.51 -62.80
CA THR A 228 8.34 27.65 -62.04
C THR A 228 9.76 27.39 -61.57
N VAL A 229 10.62 28.35 -61.67
CA VAL A 229 11.97 28.36 -61.15
C VAL A 229 12.08 29.37 -59.99
N PHE A 230 12.84 29.01 -58.99
CA PHE A 230 13.09 29.88 -57.85
C PHE A 230 14.42 30.63 -58.09
N ILE A 231 14.31 31.95 -58.24
CA ILE A 231 15.46 32.80 -58.59
C ILE A 231 15.78 33.73 -57.47
N GLU A 232 17.05 33.82 -57.06
CA GLU A 232 17.62 34.84 -56.17
C GLU A 232 18.10 35.99 -57.06
N PRO A 233 17.47 37.15 -56.96
CA PRO A 233 17.92 38.32 -57.71
C PRO A 233 19.32 38.76 -57.35
N LEU A 234 20.14 39.24 -58.31
CA LEU A 234 21.52 39.70 -58.06
C LEU A 234 21.56 40.79 -56.98
N GLU A 235 20.56 41.64 -56.93
CA GLU A 235 20.41 42.74 -55.95
C GLU A 235 20.25 42.28 -54.47
N THR A 236 19.82 41.03 -54.23
CA THR A 236 19.60 40.50 -52.93
C THR A 236 20.60 39.43 -52.51
N ILE A 237 21.59 39.09 -53.39
CA ILE A 237 22.59 38.06 -53.11
C ILE A 237 23.42 38.40 -51.90
N GLU A 238 23.94 39.63 -51.74
CA GLU A 238 24.73 40.03 -50.60
C GLU A 238 23.91 39.99 -49.29
N GLN A 239 22.65 40.42 -49.36
CA GLN A 239 21.72 40.36 -48.23
C GLN A 239 21.41 38.93 -47.79
N ASN A 240 21.16 38.00 -48.72
CA ASN A 240 20.99 36.60 -48.46
C ASN A 240 22.26 35.93 -47.95
N ASN A 241 23.46 36.29 -48.47
CA ASN A 241 24.73 35.81 -47.93
C ASN A 241 24.93 36.25 -46.45
N GLU A 242 24.57 37.47 -46.15
CA GLU A 242 24.62 37.95 -44.78
C GLU A 242 23.61 37.21 -43.87
N LEU A 243 22.42 36.91 -44.38
CA LEU A 243 21.42 36.08 -43.63
C LEU A 243 21.99 34.70 -43.35
N VAL A 244 22.58 34.00 -44.35
CA VAL A 244 23.20 32.69 -44.17
C VAL A 244 24.31 32.77 -43.13
N ARG A 245 25.21 33.80 -43.24
CA ARG A 245 26.25 34.01 -42.23
C ARG A 245 25.72 34.18 -40.83
N LEU A 246 24.62 34.94 -40.65
CA LEU A 246 23.96 35.12 -39.34
C LEU A 246 23.29 33.81 -38.83
N LEU A 247 22.73 32.99 -39.72
CA LEU A 247 22.18 31.66 -39.36
C LEU A 247 23.31 30.71 -38.94
N ASP A 248 24.47 30.73 -39.63
CA ASP A 248 25.65 29.96 -39.21
C ASP A 248 26.16 30.43 -37.84
N GLU A 249 26.19 31.74 -37.57
CA GLU A 249 26.52 32.30 -36.27
C GLU A 249 25.53 31.86 -35.19
N GLU A 250 24.21 31.86 -35.50
CA GLU A 250 23.20 31.35 -34.58
C GLU A 250 23.47 29.89 -34.22
N ASN A 251 23.71 29.05 -35.23
CA ASN A 251 24.01 27.63 -35.03
C ASN A 251 25.29 27.42 -34.19
N GLY A 252 26.34 28.24 -34.46
CA GLY A 252 27.57 28.23 -33.70
C GLY A 252 27.36 28.62 -32.22
N GLU A 253 26.54 29.66 -31.97
CA GLU A 253 26.23 30.10 -30.61
C GLU A 253 25.31 29.10 -29.90
N ILE A 254 24.30 28.51 -30.59
CA ILE A 254 23.48 27.42 -30.04
C ILE A 254 24.37 26.26 -29.60
N HIS A 255 25.29 25.81 -30.45
CA HIS A 255 26.21 24.74 -30.12
C HIS A 255 27.08 25.09 -28.90
N ARG A 256 27.61 26.31 -28.81
CA ARG A 256 28.37 26.79 -27.65
C ARG A 256 27.57 26.77 -26.35
N ILE A 257 26.29 27.18 -26.42
CA ILE A 257 25.38 27.18 -25.28
C ILE A 257 25.10 25.71 -24.84
N LEU A 258 24.84 24.81 -25.79
CA LEU A 258 24.62 23.40 -25.51
C LEU A 258 25.84 22.73 -24.87
N LEU A 259 27.07 23.10 -25.30
CA LEU A 259 28.31 22.64 -24.68
C LEU A 259 28.42 23.11 -23.21
N ASP A 260 28.14 24.40 -22.91
CA ASP A 260 28.16 24.90 -21.54
C ASP A 260 27.10 24.24 -20.68
N MET A 261 25.88 24.07 -21.21
CA MET A 261 24.78 23.35 -20.55
C MET A 261 25.13 21.90 -20.24
N THR A 262 25.70 21.20 -21.22
CA THR A 262 26.14 19.81 -21.09
C THR A 262 27.24 19.66 -20.07
N GLY A 263 28.25 20.55 -20.11
CA GLY A 263 29.33 20.55 -19.10
C GLY A 263 28.80 20.66 -17.66
N ARG A 264 27.85 21.56 -17.44
CA ARG A 264 27.22 21.73 -16.10
C ARG A 264 26.47 20.48 -15.63
N ILE A 265 25.84 19.74 -16.54
CA ILE A 265 25.23 18.43 -16.23
C ILE A 265 26.32 17.40 -15.93
N GLY A 266 27.39 17.37 -16.72
CA GLY A 266 28.52 16.44 -16.53
C GLY A 266 29.23 16.58 -15.19
N GLU A 267 29.24 17.81 -14.61
CA GLU A 267 29.75 18.08 -13.27
C GLU A 267 28.90 17.51 -12.14
N GLN A 268 27.61 17.15 -12.41
CA GLN A 268 26.67 16.67 -11.41
C GLN A 268 26.70 15.13 -11.26
N ALA A 269 27.72 14.62 -10.58
CA ALA A 269 27.84 13.18 -10.33
C ALA A 269 26.64 12.59 -9.57
N ALA A 270 25.97 13.40 -8.74
CA ALA A 270 24.82 13.01 -7.94
C ALA A 270 23.56 12.67 -8.75
N LEU A 271 23.48 13.00 -10.04
CA LEU A 271 22.34 12.68 -10.89
C LEU A 271 22.17 11.16 -11.11
N GLU A 272 23.27 10.39 -11.17
CA GLU A 272 23.20 8.94 -11.26
C GLU A 272 22.59 8.33 -9.99
N GLN A 273 23.03 8.82 -8.83
CA GLN A 273 22.47 8.39 -7.55
C GLN A 273 20.98 8.78 -7.42
N ALA A 274 20.60 9.94 -7.93
CA ALA A 274 19.21 10.38 -7.95
C ALA A 274 18.34 9.44 -8.79
N ALA A 275 18.83 8.99 -9.95
CA ALA A 275 18.13 8.02 -10.78
C ALA A 275 17.90 6.68 -10.05
N GLU A 276 18.92 6.15 -9.36
CA GLU A 276 18.81 4.91 -8.58
C GLU A 276 17.82 5.05 -7.40
N ILE A 277 17.85 6.18 -6.68
CA ILE A 277 16.94 6.43 -5.57
C ILE A 277 15.50 6.57 -6.07
N LEU A 278 15.25 7.33 -7.14
CA LEU A 278 13.90 7.48 -7.70
C LEU A 278 13.36 6.15 -8.25
N ALA A 279 14.22 5.34 -8.87
CA ALA A 279 13.85 3.98 -9.30
C ALA A 279 13.43 3.11 -8.12
N GLU A 280 14.18 3.18 -7.01
CA GLU A 280 13.86 2.47 -5.78
C GLU A 280 12.53 2.96 -5.18
N ILE A 281 12.32 4.26 -5.12
CA ILE A 281 11.07 4.84 -4.60
C ILE A 281 9.87 4.40 -5.46
N GLU A 282 9.99 4.42 -6.79
CA GLU A 282 8.92 3.93 -7.66
C GLU A 282 8.61 2.46 -7.45
N LEU A 283 9.64 1.61 -7.22
CA LEU A 283 9.44 0.22 -6.82
C LEU A 283 8.63 0.12 -5.53
N GLN A 284 8.91 0.97 -4.52
CA GLN A 284 8.16 0.96 -3.27
C GLN A 284 6.71 1.41 -3.48
N PHE A 285 6.47 2.40 -4.34
CA PHE A 285 5.10 2.76 -4.76
C PHE A 285 4.39 1.62 -5.47
N ALA A 286 5.08 0.86 -6.33
CA ALA A 286 4.52 -0.31 -6.99
C ALA A 286 4.14 -1.40 -5.97
N LYS A 287 5.03 -1.72 -5.00
CA LYS A 287 4.76 -2.66 -3.91
C LYS A 287 3.58 -2.21 -3.05
N ALA A 288 3.49 -0.93 -2.70
CA ALA A 288 2.42 -0.37 -1.88
C ALA A 288 1.05 -0.41 -2.59
N LYS A 289 1.00 -0.09 -3.89
CA LYS A 289 -0.22 -0.19 -4.70
C LYS A 289 -0.66 -1.65 -4.87
N PHE A 290 0.29 -2.55 -5.14
CA PHE A 290 0.03 -3.98 -5.15
C PHE A 290 -0.55 -4.47 -3.82
N ALA A 291 0.04 -4.05 -2.69
CA ALA A 291 -0.42 -4.42 -1.36
C ALA A 291 -1.87 -3.98 -1.10
N ARG A 292 -2.26 -2.81 -1.57
CA ARG A 292 -3.64 -2.31 -1.49
C ARG A 292 -4.59 -3.16 -2.34
N ASP A 293 -4.26 -3.39 -3.61
CA ASP A 293 -5.16 -4.02 -4.57
C ASP A 293 -5.36 -5.53 -4.29
N TYR A 294 -4.36 -6.17 -3.66
CA TYR A 294 -4.41 -7.57 -3.24
C TYR A 294 -4.65 -7.75 -1.73
N GLN A 295 -4.92 -6.68 -0.99
CA GLN A 295 -5.15 -6.72 0.45
C GLN A 295 -4.04 -7.48 1.18
N CYS A 296 -2.80 -7.05 0.96
CA CYS A 296 -1.63 -7.69 1.51
C CYS A 296 -1.32 -7.18 2.92
N VAL A 297 -0.67 -8.07 3.69
CA VAL A 297 -0.08 -7.73 4.98
C VAL A 297 1.44 -7.71 4.88
N ARG A 298 2.07 -6.99 5.79
CA ARG A 298 3.51 -7.07 6.00
C ARG A 298 3.82 -8.40 6.69
N PRO A 299 4.64 -9.28 6.10
CA PRO A 299 5.04 -10.51 6.76
C PRO A 299 6.00 -10.20 7.92
N ALA A 300 5.76 -10.82 9.08
CA ALA A 300 6.75 -10.83 10.17
C ALA A 300 7.90 -11.76 9.78
N ILE A 301 9.12 -11.25 9.87
CA ILE A 301 10.33 -12.01 9.56
C ILE A 301 10.94 -12.52 10.87
N ASN A 302 10.92 -13.83 11.08
CA ASN A 302 11.54 -14.47 12.22
C ASN A 302 12.97 -14.82 11.87
N VAL A 303 13.92 -14.21 12.59
CA VAL A 303 15.34 -14.58 12.50
C VAL A 303 15.58 -15.64 13.55
N ASP A 304 15.96 -16.86 13.13
CA ASP A 304 16.32 -17.93 14.06
C ASP A 304 17.59 -17.49 14.85
N PRO A 305 17.54 -17.43 16.19
CA PRO A 305 18.70 -17.07 16.99
C PRO A 305 19.91 -17.98 16.75
N ALA A 306 19.69 -19.25 16.34
CA ALA A 306 20.74 -20.20 16.01
C ALA A 306 21.41 -19.88 14.66
N ALA A 307 20.68 -19.25 13.70
CA ALA A 307 21.25 -18.76 12.45
C ALA A 307 22.16 -17.55 12.69
N LEU A 308 21.78 -16.66 13.62
CA LEU A 308 22.59 -15.50 14.01
C LEU A 308 23.93 -15.93 14.61
N GLY A 309 23.94 -17.01 15.43
CA GLY A 309 25.14 -17.57 16.02
C GLY A 309 26.10 -18.18 14.99
N ARG A 310 25.59 -18.75 13.90
CA ARG A 310 26.41 -19.33 12.80
C ARG A 310 27.07 -18.24 11.95
N VAL A 311 26.36 -17.17 11.62
CA VAL A 311 26.90 -16.03 10.86
C VAL A 311 28.00 -15.30 11.64
N LEU A 312 27.88 -15.21 12.97
CA LEU A 312 28.92 -14.62 13.82
C LEU A 312 30.14 -15.53 13.96
N ALA A 313 29.97 -16.85 13.94
CA ALA A 313 31.05 -17.81 13.97
C ALA A 313 31.88 -17.86 12.67
N ASP A 314 31.25 -17.68 11.51
CA ASP A 314 31.91 -17.63 10.20
C ASP A 314 32.65 -16.29 9.97
N SER A 315 32.24 -15.21 10.63
CA SER A 315 32.92 -13.91 10.53
C SER A 315 34.24 -13.88 11.35
N ASP A 316 34.37 -14.68 12.41
CA ASP A 316 35.60 -14.79 13.21
C ASP A 316 36.66 -15.69 12.58
N THR A 317 36.30 -16.54 11.60
CA THR A 317 37.24 -17.43 10.92
C THR A 317 37.96 -16.81 9.73
N SER A 318 37.64 -15.61 9.34
CA SER A 318 38.28 -14.91 8.19
C SER A 318 39.51 -14.05 8.54
N GLN A 319 40.01 -14.08 9.79
CA GLN A 319 41.22 -13.35 10.22
C GLN A 319 42.27 -14.23 10.83
N SER A 320 42.60 -15.35 10.22
CA SER A 320 43.92 -16.02 10.52
C SER A 320 44.30 -16.97 9.40
N SER A 321 44.94 -16.46 8.36
CA SER A 321 45.73 -17.26 7.43
C SER A 321 47.19 -17.09 7.77
N ASP A 322 47.73 -18.05 8.47
CA ASP A 322 49.14 -18.52 8.37
C ASP A 322 49.37 -19.66 9.32
N ALA A 323 49.34 -20.90 8.85
CA ALA A 323 50.13 -22.01 9.33
C ALA A 323 49.95 -23.27 8.46
N THR A 324 51.04 -23.80 8.06
CA THR A 324 51.37 -24.95 7.21
C THR A 324 50.72 -26.29 7.62
N PRO A 325 50.54 -27.23 6.69
CA PRO A 325 49.82 -28.47 6.89
C PRO A 325 50.68 -29.54 7.55
N SER A 326 50.17 -30.22 8.58
CA SER A 326 50.72 -31.48 9.05
C SER A 326 49.66 -32.57 9.03
N ASN A 327 50.05 -33.66 8.34
CA ASN A 327 49.37 -34.96 8.27
C ASN A 327 48.96 -35.52 9.62
N HIS A 328 47.72 -36.01 9.78
CA HIS A 328 47.45 -37.21 10.60
C HIS A 328 46.13 -37.88 10.24
N GLN A 329 46.25 -39.08 9.71
CA GLN A 329 45.59 -40.36 9.98
C GLN A 329 44.09 -40.38 10.30
N ILE A 330 43.42 -41.09 9.40
CA ILE A 330 42.09 -41.70 9.51
C ILE A 330 42.07 -42.70 10.69
N THR A 331 41.21 -42.51 11.67
CA THR A 331 40.72 -43.59 12.54
C THR A 331 39.20 -43.58 12.59
N ASN A 332 38.66 -44.75 12.28
CA ASN A 332 37.25 -45.14 12.31
C ASN A 332 36.68 -45.13 13.73
N SER A 333 35.39 -44.92 13.79
CA SER A 333 34.37 -45.38 14.71
C SER A 333 33.95 -44.45 15.87
N GLN A 334 32.71 -44.15 15.88
CA GLN A 334 31.68 -44.48 16.90
C GLN A 334 30.59 -43.43 17.06
N ASN A 335 29.37 -43.92 16.94
CA ASN A 335 28.18 -43.49 17.63
C ASN A 335 28.10 -42.01 18.11
N HIS A 336 27.50 -41.14 17.34
CA HIS A 336 26.94 -39.89 17.87
C HIS A 336 25.51 -40.15 18.33
N GLU A 337 25.34 -40.27 19.63
CA GLU A 337 24.10 -40.03 20.31
C GLU A 337 23.67 -38.60 20.04
N MET A 338 22.45 -38.48 19.53
CA MET A 338 21.83 -37.16 19.30
C MET A 338 21.53 -36.50 20.65
N PRO A 339 21.81 -35.23 20.86
CA PRO A 339 21.41 -34.51 22.06
C PRO A 339 19.90 -34.37 22.09
N SER A 340 19.30 -34.71 23.23
CA SER A 340 17.86 -34.54 23.49
C SER A 340 17.48 -33.05 23.41
N PRO A 341 16.36 -32.70 22.79
CA PRO A 341 15.92 -31.31 22.74
C PRO A 341 15.40 -30.90 24.12
N SER A 342 16.03 -29.89 24.72
CA SER A 342 15.49 -29.16 25.87
C SER A 342 14.26 -28.36 25.43
N ALA A 343 13.11 -28.68 26.01
CA ALA A 343 11.89 -27.94 25.88
C ALA A 343 12.01 -26.57 26.54
N GLU A 344 11.77 -25.49 25.76
CA GLU A 344 11.03 -24.32 26.22
C GLU A 344 11.04 -23.25 25.10
N GLY A 345 9.82 -22.83 24.65
CA GLY A 345 9.62 -21.74 23.71
C GLY A 345 9.47 -22.21 22.25
N GLY A 346 8.24 -22.61 21.84
CA GLY A 346 7.97 -22.98 20.45
C GLY A 346 8.20 -21.80 19.51
N HIS A 347 9.28 -21.82 18.76
CA HIS A 347 9.51 -20.89 17.67
C HIS A 347 8.59 -21.27 16.52
N VAL A 348 7.71 -20.35 16.10
CA VAL A 348 6.91 -20.51 14.89
C VAL A 348 7.85 -20.50 13.70
N HIS A 349 7.90 -21.59 12.92
CA HIS A 349 8.77 -21.66 11.74
C HIS A 349 8.08 -21.05 10.51
N VAL A 350 6.84 -21.42 10.21
CA VAL A 350 6.07 -20.88 9.08
C VAL A 350 4.61 -20.75 9.50
N ARG A 351 4.05 -19.55 9.43
CA ARG A 351 2.64 -19.30 9.67
C ARG A 351 2.05 -18.42 8.58
N LEU A 352 1.06 -18.94 7.90
CA LEU A 352 0.30 -18.24 6.87
C LEU A 352 -1.18 -18.43 7.19
N ILE A 353 -1.92 -17.37 7.39
CA ILE A 353 -3.36 -17.39 7.64
C ILE A 353 -4.06 -16.70 6.49
N ASP A 354 -5.05 -17.38 5.92
CA ASP A 354 -5.86 -16.93 4.78
C ASP A 354 -4.99 -16.41 3.62
N ALA A 355 -3.90 -17.13 3.37
CA ALA A 355 -2.96 -16.84 2.32
C ALA A 355 -3.55 -17.15 0.93
N ARG A 356 -3.28 -16.28 -0.03
CA ARG A 356 -3.80 -16.36 -1.40
C ARG A 356 -2.69 -16.30 -2.42
N HIS A 357 -2.81 -17.07 -3.50
CA HIS A 357 -1.87 -17.01 -4.61
C HIS A 357 -2.22 -15.84 -5.54
N PRO A 358 -1.45 -14.76 -5.60
CA PRO A 358 -1.87 -13.52 -6.27
C PRO A 358 -2.08 -13.68 -7.78
N VAL A 359 -1.28 -14.52 -8.44
CA VAL A 359 -1.43 -14.80 -9.89
C VAL A 359 -2.72 -15.57 -10.14
N LEU A 360 -3.02 -16.57 -9.31
CA LEU A 360 -4.26 -17.34 -9.40
C LEU A 360 -5.48 -16.45 -9.09
N GLU A 361 -5.40 -15.62 -8.05
CA GLU A 361 -6.45 -14.67 -7.68
C GLU A 361 -6.78 -13.73 -8.85
N ARG A 362 -5.76 -13.17 -9.50
CA ARG A 362 -5.92 -12.33 -10.69
C ARG A 362 -6.64 -13.07 -11.82
N ASN A 363 -6.20 -14.32 -12.12
CA ASN A 363 -6.78 -15.12 -13.19
C ASN A 363 -8.24 -15.52 -12.92
N LEU A 364 -8.56 -15.82 -11.67
CA LEU A 364 -9.93 -16.15 -11.26
C LEU A 364 -10.82 -14.90 -11.30
N LYS A 365 -10.37 -13.74 -10.82
CA LYS A 365 -11.12 -12.48 -10.89
C LYS A 365 -11.51 -12.11 -12.32
N VAL A 366 -10.61 -12.29 -13.29
CA VAL A 366 -10.91 -12.06 -14.72
C VAL A 366 -12.02 -13.00 -15.23
N ARG A 367 -12.14 -14.21 -14.68
CA ARG A 367 -13.17 -15.22 -15.04
C ARG A 367 -14.41 -15.15 -14.16
N GLY A 368 -14.53 -14.18 -13.26
CA GLY A 368 -15.65 -14.03 -12.32
C GLY A 368 -15.66 -15.05 -11.18
N GLY A 369 -14.55 -15.76 -10.95
CA GLY A 369 -14.37 -16.71 -9.85
C GLY A 369 -13.72 -16.08 -8.62
N HIS A 370 -13.74 -16.82 -7.51
CA HIS A 370 -13.10 -16.43 -6.25
C HIS A 370 -12.02 -17.42 -5.87
N ILE A 371 -10.94 -16.92 -5.24
CA ILE A 371 -9.90 -17.77 -4.67
C ILE A 371 -10.33 -18.25 -3.29
N VAL A 372 -10.05 -19.52 -2.98
CA VAL A 372 -10.18 -20.05 -1.62
C VAL A 372 -8.86 -19.81 -0.90
N PRO A 373 -8.84 -19.05 0.21
CA PRO A 373 -7.64 -18.83 0.99
C PRO A 373 -7.14 -20.11 1.64
N MET A 374 -5.85 -20.21 1.90
CA MET A 374 -5.26 -21.34 2.62
C MET A 374 -4.60 -20.88 3.91
N SER A 375 -4.72 -21.69 4.97
CA SER A 375 -4.02 -21.47 6.23
C SER A 375 -3.08 -22.64 6.51
N LEU A 376 -1.85 -22.30 6.89
CA LEU A 376 -0.77 -23.24 7.18
C LEU A 376 0.01 -22.76 8.39
N THR A 377 0.27 -23.65 9.33
CA THR A 377 1.14 -23.39 10.48
C THR A 377 2.05 -24.58 10.73
N LEU A 378 3.37 -24.30 10.76
CA LEU A 378 4.40 -25.23 11.22
C LEU A 378 5.03 -24.64 12.48
N GLU A 379 4.71 -25.20 13.64
CA GLU A 379 5.13 -24.73 14.96
C GLU A 379 6.07 -25.72 15.65
N GLY A 380 6.82 -25.24 16.61
CA GLY A 380 7.66 -26.04 17.49
C GLY A 380 8.78 -26.77 16.73
N SER A 381 8.82 -28.09 16.84
CA SER A 381 9.80 -28.95 16.17
C SER A 381 9.39 -29.38 14.75
N ALA A 382 8.22 -28.94 14.25
CA ALA A 382 7.72 -29.31 12.93
C ALA A 382 8.51 -28.59 11.84
N ARG A 383 9.26 -29.36 11.04
CA ARG A 383 10.01 -28.86 9.88
C ARG A 383 9.56 -29.43 8.56
N GLN A 384 8.64 -30.40 8.59
CA GLN A 384 8.19 -31.05 7.38
C GLN A 384 6.66 -31.15 7.34
N LEU A 385 6.06 -30.81 6.20
CA LEU A 385 4.64 -30.93 5.92
C LEU A 385 4.42 -31.91 4.77
N ILE A 386 3.58 -32.93 4.99
CA ILE A 386 3.16 -33.86 3.94
C ILE A 386 1.71 -33.57 3.54
N ILE A 387 1.52 -33.02 2.36
CA ILE A 387 0.20 -32.68 1.82
C ILE A 387 -0.35 -33.85 0.99
N SER A 388 -1.49 -34.35 1.36
CA SER A 388 -2.12 -35.48 0.67
C SER A 388 -3.55 -35.20 0.21
N GLY A 389 -4.04 -35.96 -0.75
CA GLY A 389 -5.38 -35.78 -1.32
C GLY A 389 -5.41 -35.96 -2.86
N PRO A 390 -6.53 -35.72 -3.53
CA PRO A 390 -6.65 -35.84 -4.99
C PRO A 390 -5.86 -34.73 -5.69
N ASN A 391 -5.39 -34.98 -6.93
CA ASN A 391 -4.59 -34.01 -7.70
C ASN A 391 -5.38 -32.71 -8.00
N THR A 392 -6.69 -32.85 -8.21
CA THR A 392 -7.60 -31.71 -8.42
C THR A 392 -7.83 -30.86 -7.17
N GLY A 393 -7.44 -31.32 -5.98
CA GLY A 393 -7.69 -30.65 -4.69
C GLY A 393 -6.85 -29.42 -4.41
N GLY A 394 -5.82 -29.12 -5.23
CA GLY A 394 -5.01 -27.91 -5.09
C GLY A 394 -3.67 -28.11 -4.36
N LYS A 395 -3.14 -29.34 -4.25
CA LYS A 395 -1.82 -29.63 -3.63
C LYS A 395 -0.70 -28.79 -4.19
N THR A 396 -0.54 -28.81 -5.51
CA THR A 396 0.47 -28.03 -6.25
C THR A 396 0.29 -26.53 -6.04
N VAL A 397 -0.96 -26.05 -5.98
CA VAL A 397 -1.26 -24.64 -5.70
C VAL A 397 -0.82 -24.26 -4.29
N ALA A 398 -1.04 -25.12 -3.30
CA ALA A 398 -0.59 -24.89 -1.94
C ALA A 398 0.94 -24.78 -1.84
N LEU A 399 1.70 -25.70 -2.47
CA LEU A 399 3.16 -25.63 -2.54
C LEU A 399 3.62 -24.33 -3.19
N LYS A 400 3.08 -24.03 -4.39
CA LYS A 400 3.42 -22.80 -5.12
C LYS A 400 3.09 -21.54 -4.32
N THR A 401 1.95 -21.55 -3.61
CA THR A 401 1.57 -20.39 -2.78
C THR A 401 2.60 -20.14 -1.69
N VAL A 402 2.97 -21.17 -0.91
CA VAL A 402 3.97 -21.00 0.14
C VAL A 402 5.30 -20.52 -0.44
N GLY A 403 5.83 -21.19 -1.46
CA GLY A 403 7.10 -20.81 -2.07
C GLY A 403 7.08 -19.38 -2.64
N LEU A 404 6.02 -19.01 -3.34
CA LEU A 404 5.86 -17.67 -3.90
C LEU A 404 5.80 -16.60 -2.81
N LEU A 405 5.02 -16.82 -1.74
CA LEU A 405 4.90 -15.85 -0.65
C LEU A 405 6.20 -15.70 0.13
N VAL A 406 7.00 -16.76 0.27
CA VAL A 406 8.35 -16.69 0.83
C VAL A 406 9.25 -15.82 -0.05
N LEU A 407 9.29 -16.06 -1.38
CA LEU A 407 10.08 -15.24 -2.31
C LEU A 407 9.64 -13.77 -2.29
N MET A 408 8.32 -13.51 -2.22
CA MET A 408 7.78 -12.15 -2.09
C MET A 408 8.24 -11.49 -0.79
N ALA A 409 8.10 -12.18 0.35
CA ALA A 409 8.52 -11.67 1.65
C ALA A 409 10.01 -11.33 1.68
N GLN A 410 10.86 -12.21 1.14
CA GLN A 410 12.31 -12.03 1.04
C GLN A 410 12.73 -10.98 -0.02
N SER A 411 11.80 -10.60 -0.91
CA SER A 411 11.98 -9.45 -1.81
C SER A 411 11.42 -8.15 -1.23
N GLY A 412 10.98 -8.15 0.03
CA GLY A 412 10.36 -7.00 0.67
C GLY A 412 9.01 -6.62 0.06
N ILE A 413 8.29 -7.59 -0.54
CA ILE A 413 6.95 -7.39 -1.08
C ILE A 413 5.94 -7.85 -0.02
N PRO A 414 4.92 -7.04 0.33
CA PRO A 414 3.81 -7.48 1.16
C PRO A 414 3.08 -8.67 0.56
N VAL A 415 2.59 -9.58 1.40
CA VAL A 415 1.99 -10.85 0.97
C VAL A 415 0.47 -10.85 1.14
N PRO A 416 -0.31 -11.39 0.19
CA PRO A 416 -1.76 -11.49 0.27
C PRO A 416 -2.18 -12.58 1.27
N ALA A 417 -2.34 -12.19 2.52
CA ALA A 417 -2.75 -13.03 3.64
C ALA A 417 -3.42 -12.17 4.72
N GLU A 418 -4.14 -12.79 5.66
CA GLU A 418 -4.59 -12.11 6.88
C GLU A 418 -3.43 -11.91 7.86
N SER A 419 -2.56 -12.92 7.98
CA SER A 419 -1.34 -12.88 8.79
C SER A 419 -0.27 -13.77 8.17
N ALA A 420 1.00 -13.32 8.24
CA ALA A 420 2.14 -14.07 7.73
C ALA A 420 3.35 -13.90 8.66
N GLU A 421 3.90 -15.01 9.11
CA GLU A 421 5.14 -15.09 9.86
C GLU A 421 6.05 -16.10 9.16
N LEU A 422 7.20 -15.65 8.68
CA LEU A 422 8.08 -16.44 7.84
C LEU A 422 9.53 -16.34 8.33
N PRO A 423 10.28 -17.44 8.36
CA PRO A 423 11.73 -17.38 8.55
C PRO A 423 12.41 -16.86 7.28
N VAL A 424 13.65 -16.44 7.43
CA VAL A 424 14.52 -16.14 6.28
C VAL A 424 15.18 -17.44 5.83
N PHE A 425 14.93 -17.83 4.60
CA PHE A 425 15.59 -18.96 3.97
C PHE A 425 16.81 -18.49 3.17
N ASP A 426 17.88 -19.26 3.20
CA ASP A 426 19.06 -19.02 2.37
C ASP A 426 18.80 -19.39 0.89
N SER A 427 17.95 -20.39 0.68
CA SER A 427 17.57 -20.87 -0.64
C SER A 427 16.16 -21.44 -0.64
N VAL A 428 15.46 -21.29 -1.76
CA VAL A 428 14.13 -21.87 -2.00
C VAL A 428 14.22 -22.80 -3.19
N PHE A 429 14.15 -24.08 -2.94
CA PHE A 429 14.19 -25.12 -3.96
C PHE A 429 12.79 -25.67 -4.25
N ALA A 430 12.50 -25.88 -5.53
CA ALA A 430 11.24 -26.46 -5.96
C ALA A 430 11.46 -27.55 -7.00
N ASP A 431 10.77 -28.68 -6.80
CA ASP A 431 10.57 -29.72 -7.78
C ASP A 431 9.06 -29.85 -8.01
N ILE A 432 8.54 -29.05 -8.96
CA ILE A 432 7.10 -28.88 -9.19
C ILE A 432 6.83 -28.92 -10.70
N GLY A 433 5.91 -29.77 -11.13
CA GLY A 433 5.37 -29.83 -12.47
C GLY A 433 5.85 -31.02 -13.29
N ASP A 434 5.17 -31.26 -14.44
CA ASP A 434 5.50 -32.32 -15.40
C ASP A 434 6.62 -31.86 -16.34
N TYR A 435 7.83 -32.40 -16.16
CA TYR A 435 8.98 -32.16 -17.02
C TYR A 435 8.87 -32.87 -18.37
N GLN A 436 7.75 -32.74 -19.07
CA GLN A 436 7.59 -33.28 -20.43
C GLN A 436 8.20 -32.26 -21.44
N SER A 437 9.49 -32.01 -21.37
CA SER A 437 10.14 -31.30 -22.46
C SER A 437 10.63 -32.30 -23.53
N ILE A 438 10.02 -32.24 -24.68
CA ILE A 438 10.42 -33.01 -25.90
C ILE A 438 11.90 -32.73 -26.28
N GLU A 439 12.47 -31.62 -25.81
CA GLU A 439 13.84 -31.18 -26.18
C GLU A 439 14.97 -31.92 -25.42
N GLN A 440 14.68 -32.53 -24.25
CA GLN A 440 15.73 -33.15 -23.41
C GLN A 440 15.78 -34.70 -23.44
N ASN A 441 14.86 -35.40 -24.13
CA ASN A 441 14.79 -36.90 -24.22
C ASN A 441 14.91 -37.62 -22.87
N LEU A 442 14.70 -36.97 -21.72
CA LEU A 442 14.73 -37.56 -20.40
C LEU A 442 13.30 -37.99 -20.04
N SER A 443 13.16 -39.17 -19.43
CA SER A 443 11.88 -39.54 -18.83
C SER A 443 11.56 -38.58 -17.69
N THR A 444 10.28 -38.31 -17.42
CA THR A 444 9.82 -37.45 -16.32
C THR A 444 10.49 -37.85 -14.99
N PHE A 445 10.60 -39.14 -14.73
CA PHE A 445 11.27 -39.71 -13.55
C PHE A 445 12.74 -39.29 -13.45
N SER A 446 13.51 -39.43 -14.53
CA SER A 446 14.94 -39.07 -14.54
C SER A 446 15.16 -37.58 -14.29
N ALA A 447 14.26 -36.73 -14.79
CA ALA A 447 14.33 -35.29 -14.57
C ALA A 447 14.08 -34.95 -13.10
N HIS A 448 13.03 -35.49 -12.47
CA HIS A 448 12.78 -35.35 -11.05
C HIS A 448 13.95 -35.81 -10.19
N VAL A 449 14.47 -37.04 -10.45
CA VAL A 449 15.62 -37.58 -9.71
C VAL A 449 16.83 -36.71 -9.82
N SER A 450 17.16 -36.20 -11.01
CA SER A 450 18.32 -35.30 -11.20
C SER A 450 18.15 -33.98 -10.46
N ASN A 451 16.94 -33.43 -10.44
CA ASN A 451 16.64 -32.20 -9.69
C ASN A 451 16.72 -32.43 -8.18
N ILE A 452 16.14 -33.53 -7.69
CA ILE A 452 16.20 -33.91 -6.27
C ILE A 452 17.65 -34.19 -5.82
N ASP A 453 18.45 -34.86 -6.66
CA ASP A 453 19.89 -35.08 -6.40
C ASP A 453 20.60 -33.74 -6.25
N PHE A 454 20.36 -32.80 -7.17
CA PHE A 454 20.93 -31.46 -7.08
C PHE A 454 20.49 -30.75 -5.79
N ILE A 455 19.19 -30.76 -5.47
CA ILE A 455 18.66 -30.14 -4.25
C ILE A 455 19.29 -30.79 -3.02
N SER A 456 19.43 -32.12 -2.99
CA SER A 456 20.00 -32.86 -1.84
C SER A 456 21.45 -32.51 -1.54
N LYS A 457 22.22 -32.10 -2.57
CA LYS A 457 23.63 -31.69 -2.46
C LYS A 457 23.80 -30.22 -2.11
N THR A 458 22.77 -29.40 -2.37
CA THR A 458 22.88 -27.94 -2.24
C THR A 458 22.09 -27.39 -1.07
N ALA A 459 21.00 -28.04 -0.66
CA ALA A 459 20.17 -27.59 0.44
C ALA A 459 20.91 -27.60 1.79
N THR A 460 20.60 -26.63 2.60
CA THR A 460 21.11 -26.44 3.96
C THR A 460 19.98 -26.60 4.99
N PRO A 461 20.28 -26.60 6.29
CA PRO A 461 19.24 -26.55 7.33
C PRO A 461 18.32 -25.33 7.26
N ASP A 462 18.78 -24.24 6.65
CA ASP A 462 18.07 -22.99 6.52
C ASP A 462 17.38 -22.84 5.13
N SER A 463 17.31 -23.93 4.35
CA SER A 463 16.65 -23.95 3.04
C SER A 463 15.17 -24.37 3.14
N LEU A 464 14.34 -23.84 2.20
CA LEU A 464 12.99 -24.32 1.95
C LEU A 464 12.98 -25.26 0.74
N VAL A 465 12.47 -26.48 0.91
CA VAL A 465 12.39 -27.52 -0.12
C VAL A 465 10.95 -27.88 -0.40
N LEU A 466 10.51 -27.69 -1.65
CA LEU A 466 9.15 -27.92 -2.11
C LEU A 466 9.15 -29.04 -3.14
N LEU A 467 8.53 -30.20 -2.81
CA LEU A 467 8.51 -31.38 -3.66
C LEU A 467 7.07 -31.76 -3.99
N ASP A 468 6.73 -31.73 -5.29
CA ASP A 468 5.39 -32.08 -5.76
C ASP A 468 5.35 -33.51 -6.26
N GLU A 469 4.29 -34.25 -5.91
CA GLU A 469 4.02 -35.64 -6.29
C GLU A 469 5.21 -36.62 -6.12
N LEU A 470 5.92 -36.48 -5.01
CA LEU A 470 7.14 -37.26 -4.74
C LEU A 470 6.90 -38.77 -4.89
N GLY A 471 7.66 -39.41 -5.77
CA GLY A 471 7.63 -40.85 -6.06
C GLY A 471 6.62 -41.29 -7.11
N SER A 472 5.94 -40.36 -7.83
CA SER A 472 4.83 -40.70 -8.74
C SER A 472 5.23 -41.27 -10.10
N ALA A 473 6.45 -41.07 -10.55
CA ALA A 473 6.84 -41.34 -11.93
C ALA A 473 7.55 -42.71 -12.16
N THR A 474 7.45 -43.65 -11.21
CA THR A 474 8.05 -44.99 -11.27
C THR A 474 7.11 -46.07 -10.73
N ASP A 475 7.63 -47.29 -10.53
CA ASP A 475 6.83 -48.35 -9.87
C ASP A 475 6.29 -47.88 -8.52
N PRO A 476 5.01 -48.12 -8.19
CA PRO A 476 4.38 -47.60 -6.97
C PRO A 476 5.06 -48.01 -5.67
N GLU A 477 5.65 -49.20 -5.59
CA GLU A 477 6.32 -49.66 -4.37
C GLU A 477 7.71 -49.05 -4.25
N GLU A 478 8.47 -49.03 -5.34
CA GLU A 478 9.79 -48.33 -5.40
C GLU A 478 9.65 -46.84 -5.20
N GLY A 479 8.69 -46.21 -5.87
CA GLY A 479 8.38 -44.78 -5.73
C GLY A 479 8.03 -44.40 -4.30
N ALA A 480 7.18 -45.21 -3.65
CA ALA A 480 6.80 -44.99 -2.26
C ALA A 480 8.01 -45.13 -1.28
N ALA A 481 8.85 -46.12 -1.49
CA ALA A 481 10.06 -46.32 -0.67
C ALA A 481 11.06 -45.17 -0.85
N LEU A 482 11.30 -44.79 -2.10
CA LEU A 482 12.17 -43.64 -2.44
C LEU A 482 11.64 -42.34 -1.85
N ALA A 483 10.34 -42.09 -1.98
CA ALA A 483 9.70 -40.90 -1.44
C ALA A 483 9.86 -40.75 0.08
N VAL A 484 9.69 -41.86 0.84
CA VAL A 484 9.92 -41.85 2.29
C VAL A 484 11.39 -41.61 2.61
N ALA A 485 12.33 -42.21 1.84
CA ALA A 485 13.77 -42.02 2.06
C ALA A 485 14.19 -40.57 1.80
N ILE A 486 13.70 -39.95 0.71
CA ILE A 486 13.96 -38.53 0.39
C ILE A 486 13.39 -37.60 1.47
N ALA A 487 12.13 -37.82 1.88
CA ALA A 487 11.50 -37.03 2.93
C ALA A 487 12.31 -37.11 4.25
N LYS A 488 12.70 -38.33 4.64
CA LYS A 488 13.54 -38.57 5.83
C LYS A 488 14.91 -37.90 5.72
N TYR A 489 15.52 -37.87 4.54
CA TYR A 489 16.80 -37.20 4.30
C TYR A 489 16.71 -35.69 4.59
N PHE A 490 15.73 -34.98 4.00
CA PHE A 490 15.57 -33.54 4.21
C PHE A 490 15.16 -33.21 5.67
N LEU A 491 14.39 -34.06 6.33
CA LEU A 491 14.10 -33.92 7.75
C LEU A 491 15.39 -34.07 8.58
N GLY A 492 16.21 -35.07 8.27
CA GLY A 492 17.51 -35.29 8.92
C GLY A 492 18.53 -34.16 8.68
N LEU A 493 18.45 -33.52 7.52
CA LEU A 493 19.24 -32.32 7.20
C LEU A 493 18.80 -31.12 8.06
N GLY A 494 17.56 -31.12 8.57
CA GLY A 494 16.99 -30.00 9.29
C GLY A 494 16.35 -28.93 8.38
N ALA A 495 16.30 -29.14 7.06
CA ALA A 495 15.66 -28.23 6.11
C ALA A 495 14.14 -28.20 6.30
N THR A 496 13.54 -27.02 6.10
CA THR A 496 12.08 -26.93 6.06
C THR A 496 11.58 -27.50 4.73
N SER A 497 10.69 -28.52 4.77
CA SER A 497 10.24 -29.15 3.55
C SER A 497 8.72 -29.33 3.49
N ILE A 498 8.15 -29.08 2.30
CA ILE A 498 6.73 -29.30 2.03
C ILE A 498 6.63 -30.26 0.84
N VAL A 499 6.00 -31.38 1.08
CA VAL A 499 5.94 -32.50 0.12
C VAL A 499 4.49 -32.81 -0.19
N SER A 500 4.11 -32.83 -1.46
CA SER A 500 2.83 -33.36 -1.86
C SER A 500 2.95 -34.82 -2.27
N THR A 501 1.92 -35.62 -1.99
CA THR A 501 1.92 -37.04 -2.35
C THR A 501 0.51 -37.61 -2.43
N HIS A 502 0.42 -38.70 -3.17
CA HIS A 502 -0.74 -39.63 -3.14
C HIS A 502 -0.39 -40.99 -2.46
N HIS A 503 0.90 -41.23 -2.11
CA HIS A 503 1.34 -42.48 -1.52
C HIS A 503 0.94 -42.61 -0.03
N THR A 504 0.30 -43.72 0.32
CA THR A 504 -0.11 -44.02 1.69
C THR A 504 1.09 -44.15 2.64
N SER A 505 2.24 -44.64 2.15
CA SER A 505 3.47 -44.78 2.93
C SER A 505 3.99 -43.48 3.51
N LEU A 506 3.91 -42.35 2.74
CA LEU A 506 4.28 -41.04 3.22
C LEU A 506 3.31 -40.48 4.26
N LYS A 507 1.99 -40.79 4.14
CA LYS A 507 0.99 -40.40 5.15
C LYS A 507 1.29 -41.08 6.49
N VAL A 508 1.64 -42.40 6.42
CA VAL A 508 2.02 -43.20 7.61
C VAL A 508 3.32 -42.72 8.21
N TYR A 509 4.31 -42.43 7.36
CA TYR A 509 5.58 -41.79 7.77
C TYR A 509 5.30 -40.52 8.57
N ALA A 510 4.49 -39.61 8.03
CA ALA A 510 4.18 -38.36 8.68
C ALA A 510 3.38 -38.51 9.99
N ALA A 511 2.57 -39.57 10.12
CA ALA A 511 1.84 -39.83 11.35
C ALA A 511 2.73 -40.39 12.51
N ASN A 512 3.87 -41.00 12.16
CA ASN A 512 4.75 -41.65 13.13
C ASN A 512 6.09 -40.94 13.38
N MET A 513 6.43 -39.97 12.55
CA MET A 513 7.74 -39.30 12.63
C MET A 513 7.60 -37.95 13.36
N PRO A 514 8.33 -37.74 14.48
CA PRO A 514 8.39 -36.45 15.15
C PRO A 514 8.92 -35.37 14.19
N GLY A 515 8.38 -34.15 14.27
CA GLY A 515 8.78 -33.06 13.40
C GLY A 515 8.13 -33.05 12.00
N VAL A 516 7.23 -34.01 11.74
CA VAL A 516 6.49 -34.10 10.48
C VAL A 516 4.99 -33.93 10.74
N VAL A 517 4.31 -33.13 9.92
CA VAL A 517 2.89 -32.85 10.03
C VAL A 517 2.18 -33.32 8.76
N ASN A 518 1.05 -34.01 8.91
CA ASN A 518 0.17 -34.33 7.79
C ASN A 518 -0.73 -33.12 7.47
N ALA A 519 -1.07 -32.94 6.19
CA ALA A 519 -2.15 -32.07 5.76
C ALA A 519 -2.96 -32.72 4.65
N ALA A 520 -4.23 -32.38 4.60
CA ALA A 520 -5.15 -32.82 3.56
C ALA A 520 -5.69 -31.65 2.77
N VAL A 521 -5.75 -31.77 1.44
CA VAL A 521 -6.57 -30.84 0.65
C VAL A 521 -8.02 -31.29 0.68
N GLY A 522 -8.93 -30.35 0.93
CA GLY A 522 -10.34 -30.63 1.09
C GLY A 522 -10.99 -31.09 -0.21
N PHE A 523 -11.89 -32.04 -0.08
CA PHE A 523 -12.70 -32.59 -1.15
C PHE A 523 -14.09 -32.93 -0.62
N ASP A 524 -15.12 -32.34 -1.23
CA ASP A 524 -16.48 -32.61 -0.83
C ASP A 524 -16.94 -33.96 -1.45
N GLU A 525 -17.09 -34.96 -0.61
CA GLU A 525 -17.54 -36.28 -1.02
C GLU A 525 -18.98 -36.30 -1.58
N LYS A 526 -19.80 -35.29 -1.26
CA LYS A 526 -21.18 -35.19 -1.75
C LYS A 526 -21.27 -34.58 -3.15
N THR A 527 -20.53 -33.54 -3.40
CA THR A 527 -20.54 -32.80 -4.68
C THR A 527 -19.46 -33.27 -5.65
N LEU A 528 -18.46 -34.06 -5.20
CA LEU A 528 -17.24 -34.43 -5.94
C LEU A 528 -16.45 -33.23 -6.41
N GLN A 529 -16.59 -32.08 -5.72
CA GLN A 529 -15.86 -30.87 -6.02
C GLN A 529 -14.73 -30.69 -5.01
N PRO A 530 -13.56 -30.21 -5.44
CA PRO A 530 -12.52 -29.77 -4.51
C PRO A 530 -13.01 -28.55 -3.73
N THR A 531 -12.79 -28.54 -2.42
CA THR A 531 -13.06 -27.36 -1.59
C THR A 531 -11.87 -26.41 -1.59
N TYR A 532 -10.70 -26.87 -2.03
CA TYR A 532 -9.42 -26.16 -2.05
C TYR A 532 -8.93 -25.71 -0.66
N GLU A 533 -9.57 -26.14 0.41
CA GLU A 533 -9.15 -25.89 1.79
C GLU A 533 -7.99 -26.81 2.16
N LEU A 534 -6.99 -26.28 2.85
CA LEU A 534 -5.89 -27.07 3.42
C LEU A 534 -6.14 -27.31 4.91
N LYS A 535 -6.33 -28.57 5.28
CA LYS A 535 -6.51 -29.00 6.68
C LYS A 535 -5.22 -29.57 7.22
N VAL A 536 -4.55 -28.82 8.09
CA VAL A 536 -3.30 -29.25 8.73
C VAL A 536 -3.60 -30.18 9.90
N GLY A 537 -2.74 -31.18 10.12
CA GLY A 537 -2.88 -32.20 11.19
C GLY A 537 -3.67 -33.44 10.76
N VAL A 538 -4.26 -33.42 9.56
CA VAL A 538 -5.14 -34.51 9.08
C VAL A 538 -4.54 -35.15 7.83
N PRO A 539 -4.39 -36.48 7.73
CA PRO A 539 -4.03 -37.15 6.49
C PRO A 539 -5.20 -37.16 5.50
N GLY A 540 -4.96 -36.93 4.20
CA GLY A 540 -6.02 -36.98 3.18
C GLY A 540 -6.53 -38.39 2.93
N ALA A 541 -7.85 -38.53 2.83
CA ALA A 541 -8.50 -39.80 2.46
C ALA A 541 -8.22 -40.17 1.00
N SER A 542 -8.12 -41.48 0.73
CA SER A 542 -7.97 -41.99 -0.64
C SER A 542 -9.35 -42.11 -1.28
N ALA A 543 -9.74 -41.15 -2.10
CA ALA A 543 -11.10 -41.06 -2.66
C ALA A 543 -11.26 -41.65 -4.07
N GLY A 544 -10.21 -42.18 -4.70
CA GLY A 544 -10.22 -42.62 -6.11
C GLY A 544 -11.37 -43.58 -6.49
N ILE A 545 -11.60 -44.63 -5.70
CA ILE A 545 -12.69 -45.57 -5.96
C ILE A 545 -14.06 -44.93 -5.74
N ASN A 546 -14.20 -44.08 -4.73
CA ASN A 546 -15.46 -43.38 -4.46
C ASN A 546 -15.80 -42.39 -5.57
N ILE A 547 -14.77 -41.67 -6.10
CA ILE A 547 -14.91 -40.78 -7.25
C ILE A 547 -15.31 -41.57 -8.49
N ALA A 548 -14.63 -42.71 -8.78
CA ALA A 548 -14.96 -43.57 -9.92
C ALA A 548 -16.40 -44.13 -9.84
N GLN A 549 -16.84 -44.54 -8.67
CA GLN A 549 -18.22 -45.01 -8.42
C GLN A 549 -19.25 -43.92 -8.72
N ARG A 550 -18.98 -42.68 -8.32
CA ARG A 550 -19.90 -41.55 -8.53
C ARG A 550 -19.92 -41.06 -9.97
N LEU A 551 -18.78 -41.15 -10.67
CA LEU A 551 -18.68 -40.85 -12.10
C LEU A 551 -19.41 -41.91 -12.96
N GLY A 552 -20.05 -42.93 -12.33
CA GLY A 552 -20.84 -43.92 -13.01
C GLY A 552 -20.07 -45.11 -13.56
N LEU A 553 -18.82 -45.33 -13.09
CA LEU A 553 -18.10 -46.54 -13.47
C LEU A 553 -18.86 -47.76 -13.04
N ASN A 554 -18.91 -48.79 -13.93
CA ASN A 554 -19.69 -50.00 -13.72
C ASN A 554 -19.53 -50.55 -12.28
N PRO A 555 -20.64 -50.80 -11.55
CA PRO A 555 -20.59 -51.27 -10.15
C PRO A 555 -19.80 -52.56 -9.96
N GLN A 556 -19.76 -53.42 -10.96
CA GLN A 556 -18.98 -54.67 -10.92
C GLN A 556 -17.47 -54.39 -10.91
N ILE A 557 -17.01 -53.38 -11.64
CA ILE A 557 -15.61 -52.95 -11.64
C ILE A 557 -15.25 -52.33 -10.29
N ILE A 558 -16.13 -51.49 -9.71
CA ILE A 558 -15.97 -50.93 -8.38
C ILE A 558 -15.87 -51.98 -7.30
N ALA A 559 -16.77 -52.99 -7.34
CA ALA A 559 -16.76 -54.12 -6.40
C ALA A 559 -15.47 -54.94 -6.50
N ALA A 560 -15.03 -55.25 -7.71
CA ALA A 560 -13.78 -55.99 -7.95
C ALA A 560 -12.55 -55.18 -7.49
N ALA A 561 -12.55 -53.86 -7.70
CA ALA A 561 -11.47 -52.98 -7.24
C ALA A 561 -11.39 -52.94 -5.69
N ARG A 562 -12.55 -52.84 -5.02
CA ARG A 562 -12.62 -52.89 -3.55
C ARG A 562 -12.16 -54.23 -2.99
N GLN A 563 -12.54 -55.32 -3.65
CA GLN A 563 -12.14 -56.67 -3.24
C GLN A 563 -10.63 -56.92 -3.35
N ARG A 564 -9.98 -56.32 -4.36
CA ARG A 564 -8.51 -56.38 -4.55
C ARG A 564 -7.73 -55.53 -3.57
N LEU A 565 -8.27 -54.43 -3.10
CA LEU A 565 -7.68 -53.59 -2.05
C LEU A 565 -7.72 -54.23 -0.65
N ALA A 566 -8.48 -55.33 -0.48
CA ALA A 566 -8.78 -55.97 0.80
C ALA A 566 -7.62 -56.77 1.45
N GLY A 567 -6.42 -56.82 0.84
CA GLY A 567 -5.38 -57.79 1.29
C GLY A 567 -4.37 -57.26 2.30
N GLN A 568 -3.74 -56.11 2.14
CA GLN A 568 -2.67 -55.61 3.06
C GLN A 568 -2.80 -54.13 3.42
N THR A 569 -3.51 -53.37 2.62
CA THR A 569 -3.61 -51.89 2.79
C THR A 569 -4.82 -51.50 3.65
N GLN A 570 -5.69 -52.45 3.97
CA GLN A 570 -7.00 -52.20 4.62
C GLN A 570 -6.86 -51.75 6.06
N ASP A 571 -5.90 -52.31 6.81
CA ASP A 571 -5.76 -51.93 8.24
C ASP A 571 -5.17 -50.53 8.41
N ILE A 572 -4.25 -50.15 7.54
CA ILE A 572 -3.67 -48.81 7.54
C ILE A 572 -4.69 -47.78 7.01
N ALA A 573 -5.40 -48.10 5.95
CA ALA A 573 -6.44 -47.24 5.42
C ALA A 573 -7.58 -47.06 6.43
N ARG A 574 -8.03 -48.12 7.10
CA ARG A 574 -9.03 -48.04 8.19
C ARG A 574 -8.55 -47.23 9.38
N PHE A 575 -7.30 -47.35 9.78
CA PHE A 575 -6.71 -46.55 10.85
C PHE A 575 -6.70 -45.08 10.48
N LEU A 576 -6.26 -44.74 9.27
CA LEU A 576 -6.25 -43.34 8.76
C LEU A 576 -7.68 -42.79 8.62
N ASP A 577 -8.63 -43.57 8.16
CA ASP A 577 -10.06 -43.21 8.07
C ASP A 577 -10.68 -42.98 9.47
N GLN A 578 -10.36 -43.83 10.44
CA GLN A 578 -10.78 -43.63 11.84
C GLN A 578 -10.16 -42.39 12.46
N LEU A 579 -8.89 -42.12 12.19
CA LEU A 579 -8.20 -40.92 12.66
C LEU A 579 -8.85 -39.68 12.05
N HIS A 580 -9.13 -39.71 10.73
CA HIS A 580 -9.81 -38.63 10.03
C HIS A 580 -11.20 -38.35 10.62
N GLN A 581 -12.02 -39.40 10.84
CA GLN A 581 -13.33 -39.23 11.44
C GLN A 581 -13.29 -38.66 12.86
N ARG A 582 -12.28 -39.03 13.68
CA ARG A 582 -12.11 -38.50 15.02
C ARG A 582 -11.68 -37.04 14.99
N LEU A 583 -10.78 -36.68 14.07
CA LEU A 583 -10.33 -35.29 13.91
C LEU A 583 -11.45 -34.38 13.39
N ASP A 584 -12.24 -34.83 12.40
CA ASP A 584 -13.42 -34.12 11.93
C ASP A 584 -14.48 -33.93 13.04
N ALA A 585 -14.57 -34.91 13.97
CA ALA A 585 -15.47 -34.81 15.12
C ALA A 585 -14.97 -33.72 16.12
N VAL A 586 -13.66 -33.71 16.40
CA VAL A 586 -13.02 -32.71 17.28
C VAL A 586 -13.13 -31.32 16.67
N GLU A 587 -12.96 -31.19 15.35
CA GLU A 587 -13.04 -29.91 14.66
C GLU A 587 -14.46 -29.35 14.69
N ARG A 588 -15.48 -30.22 14.48
CA ARG A 588 -16.89 -29.82 14.65
C ARG A 588 -17.21 -29.38 16.08
N GLU A 589 -16.68 -30.08 17.07
CA GLU A 589 -16.87 -29.74 18.49
C GLU A 589 -16.19 -28.38 18.79
N ARG A 590 -15.02 -28.12 18.22
CA ARG A 590 -14.28 -26.85 18.34
C ARG A 590 -15.03 -25.68 17.67
N GLU A 591 -15.62 -25.90 16.49
CA GLU A 591 -16.48 -24.90 15.84
C GLU A 591 -17.74 -24.61 16.64
N GLU A 592 -18.36 -25.65 17.22
CA GLU A 592 -19.52 -25.49 18.09
C GLU A 592 -19.19 -24.73 19.36
N LEU A 593 -18.04 -25.00 19.96
CA LEU A 593 -17.53 -24.24 21.11
C LEU A 593 -17.28 -22.78 20.75
N ARG A 594 -16.62 -22.48 19.64
CA ARG A 594 -16.41 -21.10 19.15
C ARG A 594 -17.72 -20.37 18.92
N ARG A 595 -18.71 -21.07 18.33
CA ARG A 595 -20.03 -20.50 18.13
C ARG A 595 -20.71 -20.16 19.44
N ARG A 596 -20.63 -21.05 20.43
CA ARG A 596 -21.17 -20.83 21.78
C ARG A 596 -20.44 -19.68 22.49
N GLU A 597 -19.12 -19.57 22.35
CA GLU A 597 -18.35 -18.45 22.88
C GLU A 597 -18.78 -17.11 22.28
N GLN A 598 -19.01 -17.06 20.96
CA GLN A 598 -19.52 -15.86 20.29
C GLN A 598 -20.94 -15.51 20.72
N GLU A 599 -21.81 -16.49 20.93
CA GLU A 599 -23.16 -16.30 21.44
C GLU A 599 -23.13 -15.74 22.87
N ILE A 600 -22.29 -16.31 23.74
CA ILE A 600 -22.08 -15.82 25.12
C ILE A 600 -21.52 -14.39 25.10
N ALA A 601 -20.56 -14.09 24.25
CA ALA A 601 -20.00 -12.74 24.13
C ALA A 601 -21.06 -11.71 23.66
N ARG A 602 -21.92 -12.08 22.71
CA ARG A 602 -23.05 -11.24 22.28
C ARG A 602 -24.08 -11.03 23.38
N GLU A 603 -24.43 -12.10 24.10
CA GLU A 603 -25.41 -12.01 25.22
C GLU A 603 -24.85 -11.17 26.39
N LYS A 604 -23.54 -11.31 26.68
CA LYS A 604 -22.84 -10.48 27.67
C LYS A 604 -22.90 -9.01 27.30
N SER A 605 -22.57 -8.66 26.06
CA SER A 605 -22.64 -7.28 25.56
C SER A 605 -24.06 -6.72 25.59
N ARG A 606 -25.07 -7.55 25.31
CA ARG A 606 -26.49 -7.17 25.39
C ARG A 606 -26.93 -6.89 26.82
N LEU A 607 -26.52 -7.73 27.79
CA LEU A 607 -26.80 -7.55 29.21
C LEU A 607 -26.12 -6.31 29.79
N GLU A 608 -24.88 -6.05 29.40
CA GLU A 608 -24.15 -4.82 29.79
C GLU A 608 -24.84 -3.56 29.27
N LEU A 609 -25.27 -3.56 27.99
CA LEU A 609 -26.06 -2.47 27.42
C LEU A 609 -27.42 -2.26 28.10
N ALA A 610 -28.09 -3.36 28.45
CA ALA A 610 -29.36 -3.31 29.20
C ALA A 610 -29.13 -2.74 30.60
N GLY A 611 -28.13 -3.21 31.34
CA GLY A 611 -27.76 -2.72 32.65
C GLY A 611 -27.40 -1.22 32.64
N MET A 612 -26.65 -0.76 31.63
CA MET A 612 -26.35 0.67 31.47
C MET A 612 -27.61 1.52 31.20
N LYS A 613 -28.59 0.99 30.45
CA LYS A 613 -29.86 1.68 30.22
C LYS A 613 -30.67 1.81 31.48
N GLU A 614 -30.78 0.72 32.24
CA GLU A 614 -31.51 0.70 33.48
C GLU A 614 -30.90 1.63 34.55
N GLN A 615 -29.57 1.63 34.67
CA GLN A 615 -28.83 2.54 35.52
C GLN A 615 -29.05 4.02 35.15
N ARG A 616 -29.05 4.35 33.83
CA ARG A 616 -29.39 5.69 33.36
C ARG A 616 -30.83 6.09 33.68
N GLN A 617 -31.76 5.14 33.61
CA GLN A 617 -33.15 5.40 33.95
C GLN A 617 -33.32 5.68 35.45
N GLN A 618 -32.68 4.89 36.31
CA GLN A 618 -32.69 5.10 37.77
C GLN A 618 -32.08 6.46 38.18
N VAL A 619 -30.98 6.86 37.51
CA VAL A 619 -30.39 8.18 37.76
C VAL A 619 -31.35 9.30 37.35
N ARG A 620 -32.03 9.20 36.21
CA ARG A 620 -33.04 10.20 35.81
C ARG A 620 -34.23 10.26 36.73
N GLU A 621 -34.70 9.11 37.24
CA GLU A 621 -35.80 9.08 38.20
C GLU A 621 -35.40 9.72 39.52
N MET A 622 -34.17 9.52 40.00
CA MET A 622 -33.63 10.21 41.15
C MET A 622 -33.50 11.73 40.96
N GLU A 623 -32.99 12.16 39.77
CA GLU A 623 -32.91 13.57 39.38
C GLU A 623 -34.30 14.24 39.45
N ASN A 624 -35.30 13.59 38.83
CA ASN A 624 -36.69 14.11 38.84
C ASN A 624 -37.29 14.19 40.26
N LYS A 625 -37.09 13.17 41.11
CA LYS A 625 -37.54 13.19 42.48
C LYS A 625 -36.89 14.30 43.28
N LEU A 626 -35.60 14.51 43.06
CA LEU A 626 -34.87 15.57 43.77
C LEU A 626 -35.32 16.96 43.33
N GLU A 627 -35.57 17.15 42.04
CA GLU A 627 -36.07 18.41 41.49
C GLU A 627 -37.47 18.73 42.03
N SER A 628 -38.32 17.71 42.23
CA SER A 628 -39.63 17.89 42.88
C SER A 628 -39.50 18.29 44.34
N LEU A 629 -38.58 17.67 45.08
CA LEU A 629 -38.33 18.02 46.48
C LEU A 629 -37.77 19.45 46.63
N LEU A 630 -36.92 19.90 45.74
CA LEU A 630 -36.43 21.28 45.72
C LEU A 630 -37.53 22.30 45.44
N ARG A 631 -38.45 21.98 44.50
CA ARG A 631 -39.65 22.83 44.25
C ARG A 631 -40.56 22.91 45.43
N ASP A 632 -40.82 21.78 46.08
CA ASP A 632 -41.65 21.77 47.32
C ASP A 632 -40.96 22.54 48.42
N PHE A 633 -39.67 22.46 48.60
CA PHE A 633 -38.91 23.27 49.56
C PHE A 633 -38.96 24.77 49.22
N GLU A 634 -38.78 25.15 47.96
CA GLU A 634 -38.94 26.54 47.51
C GLU A 634 -40.33 27.08 47.80
N TYR A 635 -41.35 26.28 47.51
CA TYR A 635 -42.74 26.66 47.81
C TYR A 635 -42.99 26.89 49.34
N ARG A 636 -42.57 25.96 50.18
CA ARG A 636 -42.69 26.09 51.62
C ARG A 636 -41.86 27.21 52.22
N ALA A 637 -40.67 27.46 51.66
CA ALA A 637 -39.85 28.58 52.10
C ALA A 637 -40.49 29.93 51.73
N ARG A 638 -41.13 30.04 50.57
CA ARG A 638 -41.88 31.23 50.13
C ARG A 638 -43.14 31.42 51.04
N GLU A 639 -43.85 30.37 51.34
CA GLU A 639 -44.99 30.41 52.22
C GLU A 639 -44.61 30.86 53.62
N ALA A 640 -43.53 30.32 54.21
CA ALA A 640 -43.00 30.76 55.50
C ALA A 640 -42.53 32.22 55.50
N VAL A 641 -41.96 32.72 54.44
CA VAL A 641 -41.54 34.14 54.28
C VAL A 641 -42.74 35.08 54.16
N ASN A 642 -43.80 34.63 53.48
CA ASN A 642 -45.05 35.40 53.33
C ASN A 642 -45.91 35.45 54.63
N ALA A 643 -45.71 34.52 55.56
CA ALA A 643 -46.37 34.50 56.84
C ALA A 643 -45.79 35.49 57.88
N VAL A 644 -44.74 36.24 57.60
CA VAL A 644 -44.15 37.27 58.45
C VAL A 644 -44.83 38.63 58.21
N GLU A 645 -45.53 39.15 59.28
CA GLU A 645 -46.36 40.33 59.18
C GLU A 645 -45.65 41.69 58.91
N GLU A 646 -44.32 41.75 59.05
CA GLU A 646 -43.55 42.95 58.72
C GLU A 646 -43.02 42.95 57.28
N ARG A 647 -43.67 43.68 56.36
CA ARG A 647 -43.30 43.79 54.92
C ARG A 647 -41.83 44.13 54.66
N ALA A 648 -41.18 44.95 55.49
CA ALA A 648 -39.79 45.32 55.31
C ALA A 648 -38.77 44.20 55.68
N ALA A 649 -39.12 43.40 56.68
CA ALA A 649 -38.36 42.23 57.14
C ALA A 649 -38.58 41.04 56.19
N ALA A 650 -39.79 40.84 55.69
CA ALA A 650 -40.14 39.79 54.76
C ALA A 650 -39.39 39.95 53.40
N GLN A 651 -39.25 41.18 52.89
CA GLN A 651 -38.44 41.41 51.61
C GLN A 651 -36.98 41.14 51.80
N LYS A 652 -36.37 41.44 52.95
CA LYS A 652 -34.94 41.11 53.22
C LYS A 652 -34.76 39.60 53.41
N LEU A 653 -35.63 38.90 54.11
CA LEU A 653 -35.60 37.46 54.27
C LEU A 653 -35.85 36.73 52.97
N SER A 654 -36.78 37.21 52.11
CA SER A 654 -37.01 36.64 50.78
C SER A 654 -35.79 36.72 49.90
N LYS A 655 -35.11 37.89 49.83
CA LYS A 655 -33.86 38.04 49.04
C LYS A 655 -32.72 37.22 49.61
N VAL A 656 -32.62 37.02 50.92
CA VAL A 656 -31.61 36.19 51.56
C VAL A 656 -31.90 34.71 51.29
N ALA A 657 -33.16 34.30 51.39
CA ALA A 657 -33.63 32.94 51.12
C ALA A 657 -33.39 32.60 49.61
N GLU A 658 -33.77 33.48 48.66
CA GLU A 658 -33.53 33.30 47.24
C GLU A 658 -32.01 33.18 46.86
N ARG A 659 -31.17 34.01 47.49
CA ARG A 659 -29.70 33.90 47.32
C ARG A 659 -29.18 32.59 47.90
N ARG A 660 -29.70 32.14 49.05
CA ARG A 660 -29.24 30.87 49.66
C ARG A 660 -29.72 29.65 48.85
N ILE A 661 -30.96 29.70 48.35
CA ILE A 661 -31.53 28.65 47.50
C ILE A 661 -30.74 28.59 46.17
N SER A 662 -30.41 29.72 45.58
CA SER A 662 -29.64 29.75 44.35
C SER A 662 -28.18 29.29 44.57
N SER A 663 -27.56 29.58 45.73
CA SER A 663 -26.22 29.06 46.05
C SER A 663 -26.25 27.56 46.30
N LEU A 664 -27.24 27.05 47.04
CA LEU A 664 -27.43 25.61 47.29
C LEU A 664 -27.72 24.83 45.99
N ARG A 665 -28.50 25.44 45.06
CA ARG A 665 -28.77 24.84 43.74
C ARG A 665 -27.51 24.77 42.91
N ARG A 666 -26.62 25.78 43.01
CA ARG A 666 -25.33 25.82 42.31
C ARG A 666 -24.33 24.84 42.92
N GLU A 667 -24.18 24.81 44.23
CA GLU A 667 -23.32 23.88 44.98
C GLU A 667 -23.74 22.43 44.72
N PHE A 668 -25.07 22.16 44.70
CA PHE A 668 -25.59 20.83 44.41
C PHE A 668 -25.31 20.41 42.96
N LYS A 669 -25.58 21.31 42.03
CA LYS A 669 -25.31 21.02 40.60
C LYS A 669 -23.83 20.77 40.37
N GLU A 670 -22.94 21.54 40.98
CA GLU A 670 -21.49 21.34 40.90
C GLU A 670 -21.04 20.01 41.52
N GLN A 671 -21.59 19.64 42.69
CA GLN A 671 -21.29 18.36 43.32
C GLN A 671 -21.89 17.17 42.59
N PHE A 672 -23.12 17.31 42.09
CA PHE A 672 -23.79 16.24 41.33
C PHE A 672 -23.13 16.00 39.98
N ASP A 673 -22.86 17.06 39.18
CA ASP A 673 -22.15 16.97 37.93
C ASP A 673 -20.75 16.38 38.12
N SER A 674 -20.02 16.76 39.19
CA SER A 674 -18.71 16.21 39.51
C SER A 674 -18.76 14.71 39.85
N THR A 675 -19.79 14.28 40.55
CA THR A 675 -19.98 12.88 40.97
C THR A 675 -20.43 12.01 39.80
N VAL A 676 -21.31 12.51 38.92
CA VAL A 676 -21.80 11.79 37.75
C VAL A 676 -20.69 11.72 36.70
N VAL A 677 -19.91 12.82 36.49
CA VAL A 677 -18.77 12.83 35.59
C VAL A 677 -17.65 11.91 36.07
N ALA A 678 -17.38 11.87 37.39
CA ALA A 678 -16.39 10.93 37.94
C ALA A 678 -16.83 9.45 37.76
N HIS A 679 -18.14 9.18 37.91
CA HIS A 679 -18.70 7.84 37.68
C HIS A 679 -18.71 7.47 36.18
N ARG A 680 -19.02 8.41 35.28
CA ARG A 680 -18.97 8.22 33.83
C ARG A 680 -17.55 7.99 33.31
N SER A 681 -16.58 8.77 33.77
CA SER A 681 -15.18 8.61 33.38
C SER A 681 -14.55 7.32 33.91
N GLY A 682 -15.04 6.78 34.99
CA GLY A 682 -14.64 5.47 35.53
C GLY A 682 -15.25 4.28 34.79
N ALA A 683 -16.48 4.43 34.29
CA ALA A 683 -17.15 3.35 33.53
C ALA A 683 -16.68 3.19 32.08
N ASP A 684 -16.24 4.28 31.42
CA ASP A 684 -15.72 4.24 30.05
C ASP A 684 -14.26 3.79 29.97
N ARG A 685 -13.53 3.63 31.07
CA ARG A 685 -12.13 3.22 31.16
C ARG A 685 -11.92 1.82 31.73
N GLY A 686 -12.94 1.02 31.87
CA GLY A 686 -12.87 -0.30 32.47
C GLY A 686 -12.44 -1.39 31.51
N ASP A 687 -11.22 -1.94 31.68
CA ASP A 687 -10.85 -3.25 31.18
C ASP A 687 -11.65 -4.31 31.93
N PRO A 688 -12.40 -5.22 31.24
CA PRO A 688 -13.22 -6.22 31.90
C PRO A 688 -12.44 -7.21 32.77
N ASN A 689 -11.10 -7.22 32.72
CA ASN A 689 -10.22 -8.08 33.51
C ASN A 689 -9.51 -7.36 34.66
N ALA A 690 -9.81 -6.11 34.97
CA ALA A 690 -9.17 -5.38 36.05
C ALA A 690 -9.70 -5.82 37.43
N ARG A 691 -8.78 -6.17 38.34
CA ARG A 691 -9.12 -6.44 39.74
C ARG A 691 -9.64 -5.16 40.42
N PRO A 692 -10.64 -5.23 41.36
CA PRO A 692 -11.13 -4.05 42.05
C PRO A 692 -9.99 -3.42 42.87
N GLY A 693 -9.61 -2.17 42.54
CA GLY A 693 -8.58 -1.41 43.25
C GLY A 693 -7.36 -0.99 42.49
N GLU A 694 -7.18 -1.39 41.20
CA GLU A 694 -6.05 -0.97 40.37
C GLU A 694 -6.39 0.27 39.55
N VAL A 695 -5.66 1.37 39.80
CA VAL A 695 -5.76 2.60 38.98
C VAL A 695 -4.89 2.44 37.74
N LYS A 696 -5.47 2.12 36.58
CA LYS A 696 -4.72 1.79 35.36
C LYS A 696 -4.24 2.98 34.54
N TYR A 697 -4.85 4.14 34.65
CA TYR A 697 -4.45 5.32 33.86
C TYR A 697 -4.42 6.57 34.72
N VAL A 698 -3.26 7.22 34.76
CA VAL A 698 -3.03 8.52 35.38
C VAL A 698 -2.38 9.40 34.34
N SER A 699 -2.99 10.55 34.08
CA SER A 699 -2.53 11.52 33.09
C SER A 699 -1.92 12.76 33.73
N GLU A 700 -1.08 13.47 33.01
CA GLU A 700 -0.54 14.76 33.48
C GLU A 700 -1.69 15.76 33.69
N GLY A 701 -1.67 16.44 34.82
CA GLY A 701 -2.74 17.36 35.27
C GLY A 701 -3.82 16.73 36.13
N ASP A 702 -3.87 15.40 36.27
CA ASP A 702 -4.81 14.73 37.15
C ASP A 702 -4.51 15.04 38.63
N THR A 703 -5.54 15.19 39.42
CA THR A 703 -5.42 15.26 40.89
C THR A 703 -5.63 13.86 41.45
N VAL A 704 -4.59 13.29 42.05
CA VAL A 704 -4.55 11.93 42.57
C VAL A 704 -4.43 11.95 44.09
N ARG A 705 -5.03 10.97 44.75
CA ARG A 705 -4.86 10.74 46.20
C ARG A 705 -3.72 9.76 46.43
N LEU A 706 -2.73 10.16 47.20
CA LEU A 706 -1.57 9.31 47.53
C LEU A 706 -1.89 8.45 48.77
N LYS A 707 -1.52 7.17 48.72
CA LYS A 707 -1.72 6.22 49.84
C LYS A 707 -0.82 6.57 51.03
N THR A 708 0.45 6.90 50.76
CA THR A 708 1.43 7.20 51.80
C THR A 708 1.18 8.50 52.52
N LEU A 709 0.64 9.53 51.89
CA LEU A 709 0.43 10.85 52.47
C LEU A 709 -1.04 11.14 52.85
N GLY A 710 -1.99 10.32 52.38
CA GLY A 710 -3.41 10.51 52.59
C GLY A 710 -3.98 11.84 52.05
N ARG A 711 -3.21 12.56 51.20
CA ARG A 711 -3.53 13.89 50.66
C ARG A 711 -3.62 13.84 49.15
N ASP A 712 -4.32 14.82 48.61
CA ASP A 712 -4.45 15.00 47.13
C ASP A 712 -3.23 15.74 46.57
N ALA A 713 -2.71 15.26 45.44
CA ALA A 713 -1.57 15.81 44.73
C ALA A 713 -1.86 15.89 43.23
N VAL A 714 -1.32 16.91 42.55
CA VAL A 714 -1.51 17.09 41.11
C VAL A 714 -0.35 16.48 40.38
N VAL A 715 -0.63 15.61 39.42
CA VAL A 715 0.37 15.00 38.54
C VAL A 715 0.89 16.04 37.57
N LYS A 716 2.18 16.37 37.66
CA LYS A 716 2.81 17.38 36.81
C LYS A 716 3.46 16.76 35.58
N ARG A 717 4.08 15.58 35.75
CA ARG A 717 4.78 14.92 34.66
C ARG A 717 4.86 13.42 34.90
N ARG A 718 4.75 12.61 33.85
CA ARG A 718 5.10 11.20 33.86
C ARG A 718 6.58 11.05 33.55
N ILE A 719 7.34 10.39 34.43
CA ILE A 719 8.78 10.20 34.29
C ILE A 719 9.07 8.91 33.50
N ASP A 720 8.38 7.81 33.89
CA ASP A 720 8.44 6.51 33.23
C ASP A 720 7.09 5.77 33.32
N GLU A 721 7.03 4.50 32.88
CA GLU A 721 5.77 3.72 32.90
C GLU A 721 5.15 3.56 34.29
N ASN A 722 5.98 3.59 35.36
CA ASN A 722 5.54 3.32 36.73
C ASN A 722 5.79 4.47 37.70
N THR A 723 6.35 5.62 37.28
CA THR A 723 6.72 6.72 38.19
C THR A 723 6.18 8.05 37.69
N PHE A 724 5.56 8.80 38.60
CA PHE A 724 4.97 10.10 38.36
C PHE A 724 5.61 11.17 39.23
N GLU A 725 5.81 12.36 38.71
CA GLU A 725 6.15 13.56 39.46
C GLU A 725 4.85 14.27 39.85
N VAL A 726 4.59 14.33 41.12
CA VAL A 726 3.36 14.92 41.67
C VAL A 726 3.67 16.11 42.57
N GLU A 727 2.78 17.08 42.62
CA GLU A 727 2.85 18.26 43.48
C GLU A 727 1.74 18.25 44.52
N ALA A 728 2.15 18.09 45.78
CA ALA A 728 1.25 18.10 46.93
C ALA A 728 1.48 19.40 47.75
N GLY A 729 0.72 20.44 47.50
CA GLY A 729 0.93 21.78 48.08
C GLY A 729 2.24 22.40 47.53
N ILE A 730 3.19 22.71 48.39
CA ILE A 730 4.53 23.28 48.00
C ILE A 730 5.58 22.21 47.75
N MET A 731 5.29 20.92 47.95
CA MET A 731 6.26 19.82 47.78
C MET A 731 6.05 19.10 46.46
N LYS A 732 7.17 19.05 45.68
CA LYS A 732 7.25 18.19 44.49
C LYS A 732 7.94 16.88 44.87
N MET A 733 7.34 15.75 44.50
CA MET A 733 7.87 14.43 44.83
C MET A 733 7.65 13.44 43.67
N ARG A 734 8.48 12.41 43.65
CA ARG A 734 8.30 11.31 42.73
C ARG A 734 7.59 10.16 43.47
N VAL A 735 6.51 9.69 42.90
CA VAL A 735 5.72 8.60 43.48
C VAL A 735 5.57 7.46 42.48
N PRO A 736 5.71 6.22 42.93
CA PRO A 736 5.40 5.07 42.10
C PRO A 736 3.89 4.98 41.89
N ARG A 737 3.48 4.35 40.81
CA ARG A 737 2.08 4.14 40.45
C ARG A 737 1.26 3.47 41.55
N ASP A 738 1.88 2.53 42.26
CA ASP A 738 1.24 1.76 43.33
C ASP A 738 0.88 2.62 44.58
N ASP A 739 1.48 3.79 44.69
CA ASP A 739 1.18 4.76 45.78
C ASP A 739 -0.03 5.64 45.46
N ILE A 740 -0.57 5.60 44.27
CA ILE A 740 -1.78 6.31 43.88
C ILE A 740 -3.01 5.48 44.29
N ALA A 741 -3.79 5.98 45.23
CA ALA A 741 -4.99 5.31 45.70
C ALA A 741 -6.18 5.48 44.75
N SER A 742 -6.38 6.69 44.23
CA SER A 742 -7.46 7.02 43.29
C SER A 742 -7.17 8.33 42.56
N VAL A 743 -7.77 8.54 41.40
CA VAL A 743 -7.81 9.84 40.72
C VAL A 743 -9.02 10.60 41.25
N VAL A 744 -8.75 11.71 41.95
CA VAL A 744 -9.78 12.53 42.62
C VAL A 744 -10.42 13.52 41.65
N LYS A 745 -9.63 14.06 40.72
CA LYS A 745 -10.08 14.98 39.67
C LYS A 745 -9.22 14.75 38.44
N ALA A 746 -9.87 14.29 37.37
CA ALA A 746 -9.20 14.24 36.07
C ALA A 746 -8.90 15.67 35.59
N ALA A 747 -7.74 15.90 35.01
CA ALA A 747 -7.43 17.14 34.33
C ALA A 747 -8.57 17.44 33.36
N ALA A 748 -9.12 18.65 33.43
CA ALA A 748 -10.07 19.08 32.42
C ALA A 748 -9.32 18.94 31.08
N ALA A 749 -9.74 17.98 30.28
CA ALA A 749 -9.23 17.88 28.92
C ALA A 749 -9.49 19.25 28.29
N GLU A 750 -8.42 20.00 28.01
CA GLU A 750 -8.52 21.11 27.08
C GLU A 750 -9.25 20.53 25.89
N LYS A 751 -10.40 21.11 25.55
CA LYS A 751 -11.13 20.70 24.33
C LYS A 751 -10.10 20.76 23.23
N ALA A 752 -9.58 19.62 22.84
CA ALA A 752 -8.78 19.48 21.67
C ALA A 752 -9.66 20.02 20.55
N VAL A 753 -9.39 21.22 20.13
CA VAL A 753 -9.97 21.80 18.92
C VAL A 753 -9.57 20.81 17.84
N SER A 754 -10.54 20.20 17.19
CA SER A 754 -10.25 19.18 16.19
C SER A 754 -9.22 19.78 15.21
N PRO A 755 -8.25 19.00 14.72
CA PRO A 755 -7.22 19.52 13.80
C PRO A 755 -7.84 20.27 12.61
N VAL A 756 -9.03 19.89 12.19
CA VAL A 756 -9.83 20.52 11.16
C VAL A 756 -10.31 21.92 11.56
N ALA A 757 -10.69 22.12 12.82
CA ALA A 757 -11.13 23.44 13.31
C ALA A 757 -9.93 24.41 13.48
N ALA A 758 -8.77 23.88 13.89
CA ALA A 758 -7.52 24.64 13.98
C ALA A 758 -6.96 25.03 12.61
N ALA A 759 -7.12 24.14 11.60
CA ALA A 759 -6.72 24.42 10.21
C ALA A 759 -7.65 25.48 9.56
N ARG A 760 -8.97 25.42 9.83
CA ARG A 760 -9.93 26.43 9.36
C ARG A 760 -9.68 27.81 9.95
N ALA A 761 -9.31 27.89 11.21
CA ALA A 761 -8.95 29.15 11.86
C ALA A 761 -7.67 29.79 11.31
N ARG A 762 -6.83 29.03 10.60
CA ARG A 762 -5.60 29.49 9.92
C ARG A 762 -5.77 29.70 8.42
N GLY A 763 -7.02 29.59 7.88
CA GLY A 763 -7.32 29.86 6.46
C GLY A 763 -6.87 28.75 5.49
N ILE A 764 -6.57 27.54 5.99
CA ILE A 764 -6.16 26.41 5.14
C ILE A 764 -7.40 25.57 4.85
N SER A 765 -7.79 25.45 3.58
CA SER A 765 -8.84 24.55 3.13
C SER A 765 -8.29 23.12 3.04
N VAL A 766 -8.67 22.27 4.00
CA VAL A 766 -8.34 20.85 3.99
C VAL A 766 -9.52 20.08 3.38
N SER A 767 -9.34 19.52 2.20
CA SER A 767 -10.26 18.54 1.63
C SER A 767 -9.73 17.13 1.95
N LEU A 768 -10.39 16.44 2.85
CA LEU A 768 -10.17 15.02 3.12
C LEU A 768 -10.90 14.23 2.02
N LYS A 769 -10.16 13.56 1.16
CA LYS A 769 -10.68 12.52 0.27
C LYS A 769 -10.60 11.18 0.99
N ASN A 770 -11.71 10.71 1.50
CA ASN A 770 -11.90 9.29 1.76
C ASN A 770 -12.47 8.68 0.47
N GLU A 771 -11.70 7.88 -0.22
CA GLU A 771 -12.16 7.00 -1.28
C GLU A 771 -12.81 5.80 -0.59
N ASP A 772 -14.07 5.78 -0.58
CA ASP A 772 -15.14 4.80 -0.65
C ASP A 772 -16.31 5.26 0.22
N ASP A 773 -17.40 5.60 -0.43
CA ASP A 773 -18.75 5.92 0.08
C ASP A 773 -19.09 7.32 0.63
N LEU A 774 -18.19 8.28 0.76
CA LEU A 774 -18.55 9.63 1.24
C LEU A 774 -18.17 10.79 0.31
N ASN A 775 -17.94 10.54 -0.96
CA ASN A 775 -17.80 11.63 -1.93
C ASN A 775 -19.18 12.12 -2.36
N VAL A 776 -19.90 12.74 -1.41
CA VAL A 776 -21.20 13.39 -1.73
C VAL A 776 -20.85 14.73 -2.38
N PRO A 777 -21.22 14.93 -3.64
CA PRO A 777 -21.03 16.22 -4.29
C PRO A 777 -21.81 17.30 -3.54
N THR A 778 -21.34 18.54 -3.56
CA THR A 778 -22.04 19.67 -2.94
C THR A 778 -23.31 20.07 -3.68
N GLU A 779 -23.54 19.46 -4.84
CA GLU A 779 -24.66 19.78 -5.72
C GLU A 779 -25.12 18.53 -6.48
N ILE A 780 -26.43 18.42 -6.67
CA ILE A 780 -27.07 17.41 -7.51
C ILE A 780 -27.85 18.07 -8.64
N ASN A 781 -27.75 17.51 -9.85
CA ASN A 781 -28.48 18.01 -11.03
C ASN A 781 -29.56 17.02 -11.45
N VAL A 782 -30.80 17.43 -11.36
CA VAL A 782 -32.00 16.64 -11.71
C VAL A 782 -32.81 17.24 -12.87
N ILE A 783 -32.17 18.06 -13.71
CA ILE A 783 -32.80 18.65 -14.89
C ILE A 783 -33.22 17.54 -15.86
N GLY A 784 -34.48 17.60 -16.32
CA GLY A 784 -35.04 16.66 -17.31
C GLY A 784 -35.56 15.36 -16.74
N GLN A 785 -35.51 15.15 -15.43
CA GLN A 785 -36.08 13.97 -14.77
C GLN A 785 -37.59 14.15 -14.49
N THR A 786 -38.27 13.02 -14.23
CA THR A 786 -39.66 13.05 -13.74
C THR A 786 -39.69 13.49 -12.27
N VAL A 787 -40.83 13.96 -11.77
CA VAL A 787 -40.96 14.40 -10.36
C VAL A 787 -40.63 13.28 -9.39
N ASP A 788 -41.08 12.06 -9.68
CA ASP A 788 -40.85 10.90 -8.79
C ASP A 788 -39.40 10.44 -8.77
N ASP A 789 -38.73 10.43 -9.91
CA ASP A 789 -37.30 10.03 -9.99
C ASP A 789 -36.43 11.09 -9.33
N ALA A 790 -36.66 12.38 -9.64
CA ALA A 790 -35.92 13.48 -9.02
C ALA A 790 -36.11 13.53 -7.51
N THR A 791 -37.29 13.22 -6.98
CA THR A 791 -37.54 13.20 -5.52
C THR A 791 -36.75 12.08 -4.87
N ARG A 792 -36.73 10.86 -5.44
CA ARG A 792 -35.94 9.73 -4.91
C ARG A 792 -34.44 9.98 -4.93
N GLU A 793 -33.97 10.62 -6.00
CA GLU A 793 -32.53 10.93 -6.12
C GLU A 793 -32.10 12.02 -5.13
N VAL A 794 -32.90 13.05 -4.97
CA VAL A 794 -32.69 14.14 -4.03
C VAL A 794 -32.78 13.64 -2.58
N GLU A 795 -33.72 12.73 -2.25
CA GLU A 795 -33.82 12.09 -0.94
C GLU A 795 -32.51 11.37 -0.57
N LYS A 796 -32.04 10.47 -1.43
CA LYS A 796 -30.78 9.75 -1.23
C LYS A 796 -29.57 10.68 -1.13
N PHE A 797 -29.57 11.75 -1.88
CA PHE A 797 -28.51 12.74 -1.85
C PHE A 797 -28.48 13.53 -0.55
N VAL A 798 -29.64 13.99 -0.06
CA VAL A 798 -29.80 14.73 1.20
C VAL A 798 -29.40 13.86 2.40
N ASP A 799 -29.80 12.58 2.40
CA ASP A 799 -29.42 11.63 3.44
C ASP A 799 -27.90 11.39 3.49
N ARG A 800 -27.27 11.19 2.33
CA ARG A 800 -25.82 11.03 2.25
C ARG A 800 -25.09 12.31 2.65
N ALA A 801 -25.56 13.47 2.24
CA ALA A 801 -24.99 14.74 2.60
C ALA A 801 -25.09 15.01 4.12
N PHE A 802 -26.20 14.62 4.75
CA PHE A 802 -26.39 14.70 6.19
C PHE A 802 -25.42 13.75 6.93
N LEU A 803 -25.30 12.49 6.49
CA LEU A 803 -24.35 11.51 7.05
C LEU A 803 -22.88 11.96 6.87
N ALA A 804 -22.60 12.67 5.79
CA ALA A 804 -21.29 13.26 5.53
C ALA A 804 -21.03 14.57 6.33
N GLY A 805 -21.98 15.01 7.17
CA GLY A 805 -21.85 16.21 7.98
C GLY A 805 -21.80 17.51 7.18
N MET A 806 -22.41 17.54 5.98
CA MET A 806 -22.43 18.72 5.13
C MET A 806 -23.47 19.73 5.64
N PRO A 807 -23.09 21.00 5.91
CA PRO A 807 -24.03 21.98 6.44
C PRO A 807 -24.98 22.51 5.35
N ARG A 808 -24.58 22.44 4.08
CA ARG A 808 -25.31 23.04 2.97
C ARG A 808 -25.10 22.29 1.68
N VAL A 809 -26.16 22.06 0.90
CA VAL A 809 -26.10 21.42 -0.41
C VAL A 809 -27.00 22.15 -1.42
N ARG A 810 -26.78 21.94 -2.71
CA ARG A 810 -27.52 22.57 -3.79
C ARG A 810 -28.21 21.54 -4.68
N VAL A 811 -29.49 21.79 -5.02
CA VAL A 811 -30.27 20.95 -5.93
C VAL A 811 -30.60 21.77 -7.17
N VAL A 812 -30.11 21.37 -8.33
CA VAL A 812 -30.32 22.04 -9.62
C VAL A 812 -31.44 21.33 -10.40
N HIS A 813 -32.54 21.99 -10.56
CA HIS A 813 -33.78 21.46 -11.21
C HIS A 813 -34.19 22.18 -12.49
N GLY A 814 -33.45 23.22 -12.88
CA GLY A 814 -33.70 24.02 -14.04
C GLY A 814 -34.84 25.04 -13.87
N SER A 815 -34.92 26.02 -14.80
CA SER A 815 -35.89 27.14 -14.78
C SER A 815 -37.15 26.92 -15.64
N GLY A 816 -37.43 25.65 -16.08
CA GLY A 816 -38.59 25.35 -16.94
C GLY A 816 -39.96 25.73 -16.32
N MET A 817 -41.05 25.05 -16.67
CA MET A 817 -42.41 25.35 -16.18
C MET A 817 -42.59 25.32 -14.65
N GLY A 818 -41.54 25.10 -13.89
CA GLY A 818 -41.52 25.18 -12.43
C GLY A 818 -42.19 24.03 -11.68
N ILE A 819 -42.63 22.98 -12.37
CA ILE A 819 -43.28 21.80 -11.77
C ILE A 819 -42.29 21.08 -10.85
N LEU A 820 -41.09 20.78 -11.33
CA LEU A 820 -40.02 20.09 -10.57
C LEU A 820 -39.58 20.94 -9.37
N ARG A 821 -39.39 22.25 -9.58
CA ARG A 821 -39.05 23.20 -8.50
C ARG A 821 -40.07 23.19 -7.37
N LYS A 822 -41.36 23.23 -7.70
CA LYS A 822 -42.45 23.28 -6.71
C LYS A 822 -42.50 21.95 -5.92
N ALA A 823 -42.44 20.83 -6.61
CA ALA A 823 -42.49 19.50 -5.99
C ALA A 823 -41.28 19.26 -5.08
N LEU A 824 -40.06 19.50 -5.53
CA LEU A 824 -38.83 19.30 -4.75
C LEU A 824 -38.75 20.25 -3.56
N ARG A 825 -39.14 21.53 -3.70
CA ARG A 825 -39.16 22.44 -2.54
C ARG A 825 -40.20 22.04 -1.49
N GLN A 826 -41.34 21.50 -1.90
CA GLN A 826 -42.35 21.00 -0.97
C GLN A 826 -41.86 19.74 -0.25
N PHE A 827 -41.24 18.81 -0.95
CA PHE A 827 -40.63 17.62 -0.40
C PHE A 827 -39.51 17.97 0.61
N LEU A 828 -38.56 18.82 0.22
CA LEU A 828 -37.42 19.23 1.04
C LEU A 828 -37.82 19.95 2.33
N LYS A 829 -38.92 20.74 2.32
CA LYS A 829 -39.44 21.39 3.53
C LYS A 829 -39.99 20.42 4.57
N SER A 830 -40.46 19.26 4.13
CA SER A 830 -40.95 18.20 5.03
C SER A 830 -39.90 17.17 5.42
N HIS A 831 -38.67 17.26 4.87
CA HIS A 831 -37.61 16.28 5.09
C HIS A 831 -36.97 16.44 6.48
N PRO A 832 -36.79 15.35 7.27
CA PRO A 832 -36.32 15.41 8.66
C PRO A 832 -34.94 16.02 8.82
N HIS A 833 -34.05 15.85 7.83
CA HIS A 833 -32.66 16.33 7.87
C HIS A 833 -32.47 17.75 7.33
N VAL A 834 -33.52 18.40 6.85
CA VAL A 834 -33.45 19.76 6.29
C VAL A 834 -33.85 20.81 7.33
N ALA A 835 -32.99 21.81 7.50
CA ALA A 835 -33.23 22.95 8.39
C ALA A 835 -33.93 24.09 7.63
N THR A 836 -33.38 24.52 6.50
CA THR A 836 -33.97 25.59 5.66
C THR A 836 -33.86 25.28 4.18
N VAL A 837 -34.78 25.86 3.37
CA VAL A 837 -34.80 25.73 1.92
C VAL A 837 -34.92 27.12 1.34
N SER A 838 -33.92 27.56 0.58
CA SER A 838 -33.84 28.91 0.00
C SER A 838 -33.55 28.91 -1.48
N GLU A 839 -33.79 30.06 -2.14
CA GLU A 839 -33.42 30.29 -3.51
C GLU A 839 -32.05 30.99 -3.58
N PRO A 840 -31.09 30.48 -4.36
CA PRO A 840 -29.77 31.13 -4.47
C PRO A 840 -29.87 32.41 -5.30
N PRO A 841 -28.91 33.35 -5.15
CA PRO A 841 -28.86 34.56 -5.98
C PRO A 841 -28.67 34.22 -7.47
N GLN A 842 -28.97 35.18 -8.35
CA GLN A 842 -28.99 34.93 -9.80
C GLN A 842 -27.65 34.44 -10.38
N ASN A 843 -26.53 34.86 -9.80
CA ASN A 843 -25.18 34.42 -10.13
C ASN A 843 -24.86 32.98 -9.69
N GLU A 844 -25.68 32.39 -8.83
CA GLU A 844 -25.55 31.02 -8.33
C GLU A 844 -26.68 30.09 -8.80
N GLY A 845 -27.37 30.42 -9.90
CA GLY A 845 -28.41 29.59 -10.50
C GLY A 845 -29.84 30.07 -10.31
N GLY A 846 -30.08 31.05 -9.44
CA GLY A 846 -31.40 31.75 -9.30
C GLY A 846 -32.57 30.80 -9.17
N ALA A 847 -33.65 31.07 -9.94
CA ALA A 847 -34.86 30.26 -9.97
C ALA A 847 -34.68 28.82 -10.48
N GLY A 848 -33.53 28.47 -11.06
CA GLY A 848 -33.21 27.13 -11.58
C GLY A 848 -32.59 26.19 -10.56
N ALA A 849 -32.28 26.67 -9.36
CA ALA A 849 -31.68 25.89 -8.29
C ALA A 849 -32.37 26.12 -6.93
N THR A 850 -32.14 25.23 -5.99
CA THR A 850 -32.62 25.32 -4.60
C THR A 850 -31.47 24.99 -3.68
N VAL A 851 -31.21 25.85 -2.71
CA VAL A 851 -30.23 25.64 -1.66
C VAL A 851 -30.90 25.05 -0.43
N VAL A 852 -30.31 24.02 0.12
CA VAL A 852 -30.82 23.27 1.27
C VAL A 852 -29.78 23.33 2.37
N GLU A 853 -30.13 23.83 3.53
CA GLU A 853 -29.32 23.77 4.74
C GLU A 853 -29.76 22.57 5.56
N LEU A 854 -28.81 21.76 6.01
CA LEU A 854 -29.04 20.53 6.75
C LEU A 854 -28.91 20.75 8.25
N ARG A 855 -29.61 19.96 9.04
CA ARG A 855 -29.57 19.99 10.53
C ARG A 855 -28.36 19.22 11.03
N VAL A 856 -27.16 19.67 10.74
CA VAL A 856 -25.91 19.01 11.14
C VAL A 856 -25.61 19.27 12.63
#